data_760c339dda619f16dfb3edec7d5398b9
#
_entry.id   760c339dda619f16dfb3edec7d5398b9
#
_cell.length_a   1.000
_cell.length_b   1.000
_cell.length_c   1.000
_cell.angle_alpha   90.00
_cell.angle_beta   90.00
_cell.angle_gamma   90.00
#
_symmetry.space_group_name_H-M   'P 1'
#
loop_
_entity.id
_entity.type
_entity.pdbx_description
1 polymer ?
#
loop_
_entity_poly.entity_id
_entity_poly.type
_entity_poly.pdbx_seq_one_letter_code
_entity_poly.pdbx_strand_id
1 'polypeptide(L)'
;MKKSLLLVFCLLICATVFSNPKHEFRATWFTTHYAIDWPDTKATSSSKITKQKQEMTAIFDKMKAGNMNVVCMQVRALCDATYKSSYEPWASILTGTRGKDPGYDPLAFAIEEAHKRGMELHVWVNPFRVTSSGSISTSDKIWKNAGEWIIKYNNGSFEGQIIDPGYPEARKYVIKVLMEIVNNYNVDGILMDDYFYPYGGTTTEDAKSKALHKPANVVDVNKDGDTDDDWRRANVDSCMKMLYDSIQIVKPWVRFGMGTFGIWTTQKKVATAYGVSLPSGITGLDDYDVQACNPVEWIKNGYVDYVNPQLYWPTTSSGQDYDVLCKWWAKDICEHFSELLPDNKKVHFFSSQATYRVDEGAFTVSEIKKQIDANRANLSSGYTGSVFYNTTSYLNMYTDLAKTHFMYKTLPPPVDWKVKDSLAAPNNLTLSGTTLTWSHPTAERFTVYAYPKGTGVKTATANPIYLQGVVYGNTFNTSGLGSLSNTTIAVYAYDRYGVEHGVALYNADPNATDPENPVNPNDSIVPEPTRDITWVLNGGELPVVEIPTNEQLWDMFKADFDEFYAAIIPDYQVQEYPIHAVLELTWPKWSDDCFATEFMTQHPNWLWLAEYLQSICGTISDVKVWRYNLYAFFNATDQVRYQSGTIVNVSCADFTEAGMPEAWGPAYQAAKGMITLPERVTSEYTLPTNITHPDGYPFLGWWDNATFIGEQLYSIPAYWKGTLYANWEGYNPSTNIDVVLDINQPMEIYDLMGRRITSSIEYLSGTVFIVKQGNNIFKLIK
;
A
#
# COMPACT_ATOMS: atom_id res chain seq x y z
N MET A 1 -40.24 3.03 -7.75
CA MET A 1 -39.31 1.93 -8.03
C MET A 1 -38.02 2.31 -8.77
N LYS A 2 -37.95 3.27 -9.70
CA LYS A 2 -36.68 3.66 -10.36
C LYS A 2 -35.77 4.61 -9.54
N LYS A 3 -36.32 5.35 -8.55
CA LYS A 3 -35.50 6.21 -7.66
C LYS A 3 -34.86 5.46 -6.50
N SER A 4 -35.46 4.33 -6.07
CA SER A 4 -34.92 3.47 -5.01
C SER A 4 -33.73 2.61 -5.49
N LEU A 5 -33.69 2.25 -6.77
CA LEU A 5 -32.58 1.46 -7.33
C LEU A 5 -31.29 2.30 -7.50
N LEU A 6 -31.42 3.60 -7.72
CA LEU A 6 -30.29 4.51 -7.82
C LEU A 6 -29.67 4.81 -6.44
N LEU A 7 -30.52 4.85 -5.39
CA LEU A 7 -30.07 5.05 -4.01
C LEU A 7 -29.32 3.83 -3.46
N VAL A 8 -29.77 2.62 -3.81
CA VAL A 8 -29.10 1.36 -3.43
C VAL A 8 -27.76 1.21 -4.13
N PHE A 9 -27.61 1.70 -5.36
CA PHE A 9 -26.32 1.69 -6.07
C PHE A 9 -25.32 2.70 -5.50
N CYS A 10 -25.80 3.83 -4.97
CA CYS A 10 -24.96 4.80 -4.25
C CYS A 10 -24.60 4.37 -2.82
N LEU A 11 -25.44 3.58 -2.15
CA LEU A 11 -25.17 3.07 -0.80
C LEU A 11 -24.20 1.87 -0.75
N LEU A 12 -24.10 1.12 -1.84
CA LEU A 12 -23.09 0.05 -1.97
C LEU A 12 -21.65 0.58 -2.17
N ILE A 13 -21.48 1.88 -2.41
CA ILE A 13 -20.16 2.54 -2.55
C ILE A 13 -19.64 3.05 -1.19
N CYS A 14 -20.48 3.14 -0.17
CA CYS A 14 -20.09 3.68 1.15
C CYS A 14 -19.61 2.66 2.18
N ALA A 15 -19.61 1.37 1.87
CA ALA A 15 -19.13 0.34 2.79
C ALA A 15 -17.73 -0.09 2.40
N THR A 16 -16.77 0.36 3.13
CA THR A 16 -15.32 0.09 3.14
C THR A 16 -14.48 1.21 2.52
N VAL A 17 -14.27 2.26 3.26
CA VAL A 17 -13.26 3.29 2.97
C VAL A 17 -11.88 2.81 3.50
N PHE A 18 -11.41 1.67 3.01
CA PHE A 18 -9.99 1.55 2.68
C PHE A 18 -9.92 1.71 1.16
N SER A 19 -9.75 2.95 0.72
CA SER A 19 -9.71 3.26 -0.71
C SER A 19 -8.65 2.39 -1.36
N ASN A 20 -9.06 1.51 -2.28
CA ASN A 20 -8.09 0.83 -3.12
C ASN A 20 -7.27 1.94 -3.81
N PRO A 21 -5.97 2.05 -3.54
CA PRO A 21 -5.17 3.11 -4.12
C PRO A 21 -5.04 2.90 -5.63
N LYS A 22 -4.86 3.97 -6.39
CA LYS A 22 -4.59 3.88 -7.84
C LYS A 22 -3.29 3.12 -8.09
N HIS A 23 -2.29 3.33 -7.23
CA HIS A 23 -0.98 2.68 -7.31
C HIS A 23 -0.74 1.85 -6.05
N GLU A 24 -0.54 0.55 -6.23
CA GLU A 24 -0.20 -0.41 -5.18
C GLU A 24 0.54 -1.58 -5.80
N PHE A 25 1.69 -1.95 -5.25
CA PHE A 25 2.43 -3.12 -5.72
C PHE A 25 1.76 -4.39 -5.17
N ARG A 26 1.20 -5.21 -6.05
CA ARG A 26 0.51 -6.46 -5.70
C ARG A 26 1.20 -7.62 -6.36
N ALA A 27 2.04 -8.32 -5.61
CA ALA A 27 2.89 -9.38 -6.14
C ALA A 27 2.79 -10.68 -5.34
N THR A 28 3.22 -11.77 -5.97
CA THR A 28 3.52 -13.02 -5.27
C THR A 28 4.91 -13.49 -5.62
N TRP A 29 5.56 -14.15 -4.65
CA TRP A 29 6.76 -14.94 -4.89
C TRP A 29 6.35 -16.25 -5.60
N PHE A 30 6.70 -16.36 -6.88
CA PHE A 30 6.44 -17.54 -7.70
C PHE A 30 7.66 -18.44 -7.66
N THR A 31 7.66 -19.37 -6.73
CA THR A 31 8.80 -20.17 -6.29
C THR A 31 8.98 -21.40 -7.14
N THR A 32 10.17 -21.56 -7.75
CA THR A 32 10.54 -22.75 -8.52
C THR A 32 11.33 -23.76 -7.68
N HIS A 33 12.05 -23.30 -6.66
CA HIS A 33 12.81 -24.16 -5.78
C HIS A 33 11.90 -25.18 -5.09
N TYR A 34 12.27 -26.45 -5.10
CA TYR A 34 11.46 -27.60 -4.65
C TYR A 34 10.08 -27.72 -5.34
N ALA A 35 9.85 -27.01 -6.43
CA ALA A 35 8.55 -26.93 -7.09
C ALA A 35 7.41 -26.48 -6.15
N ILE A 36 7.69 -25.54 -5.25
CA ILE A 36 6.68 -25.04 -4.29
C ILE A 36 5.46 -24.50 -5.04
N ASP A 37 5.68 -23.72 -6.08
CA ASP A 37 4.60 -23.16 -6.88
C ASP A 37 4.55 -23.73 -8.31
N TRP A 38 5.72 -24.05 -8.87
CA TRP A 38 5.87 -24.54 -10.25
C TRP A 38 7.30 -25.06 -10.49
N PRO A 39 7.53 -26.08 -11.36
CA PRO A 39 6.52 -26.85 -12.09
C PRO A 39 6.16 -28.17 -11.41
N ASP A 40 4.91 -28.57 -11.49
CA ASP A 40 4.49 -29.91 -11.08
C ASP A 40 4.96 -30.98 -12.08
N THR A 41 4.91 -30.65 -13.35
CA THR A 41 5.26 -31.53 -14.45
C THR A 41 6.68 -31.31 -14.94
N LYS A 42 7.50 -32.37 -15.04
CA LYS A 42 8.85 -32.29 -15.64
C LYS A 42 8.76 -32.32 -17.17
N ALA A 43 9.43 -31.38 -17.85
CA ALA A 43 9.45 -31.19 -19.30
C ALA A 43 10.35 -32.28 -19.97
N THR A 44 9.85 -33.52 -20.08
CA THR A 44 10.60 -34.65 -20.63
C THR A 44 10.06 -35.13 -22.00
N SER A 45 8.97 -34.54 -22.50
CA SER A 45 8.39 -34.77 -23.81
C SER A 45 7.55 -33.55 -24.24
N SER A 46 7.19 -33.45 -25.50
CA SER A 46 6.38 -32.33 -26.02
C SER A 46 5.04 -32.18 -25.33
N SER A 47 4.35 -33.25 -24.96
CA SER A 47 3.11 -33.22 -24.22
C SER A 47 3.30 -32.69 -22.79
N LYS A 48 4.41 -33.07 -22.15
CA LYS A 48 4.76 -32.57 -20.80
C LYS A 48 5.22 -31.11 -20.80
N ILE A 49 5.89 -30.66 -21.86
CA ILE A 49 6.19 -29.23 -22.08
C ILE A 49 4.87 -28.43 -22.17
N THR A 50 3.92 -28.90 -22.97
CA THR A 50 2.60 -28.28 -23.08
C THR A 50 1.90 -28.19 -21.72
N LYS A 51 1.93 -29.29 -20.95
CA LYS A 51 1.34 -29.32 -19.60
C LYS A 51 2.03 -28.35 -18.65
N GLN A 52 3.37 -28.31 -18.63
CA GLN A 52 4.14 -27.38 -17.80
C GLN A 52 3.81 -25.91 -18.11
N LYS A 53 3.62 -25.57 -19.39
CA LYS A 53 3.14 -24.25 -19.82
C LYS A 53 1.71 -23.96 -19.36
N GLN A 54 0.80 -24.96 -19.45
CA GLN A 54 -0.58 -24.82 -18.97
C GLN A 54 -0.67 -24.61 -17.45
N GLU A 55 0.19 -25.26 -16.67
CA GLU A 55 0.29 -25.03 -15.22
C GLU A 55 0.59 -23.55 -14.94
N MET A 56 1.61 -22.98 -15.59
CA MET A 56 1.98 -21.57 -15.42
C MET A 56 0.85 -20.61 -15.84
N THR A 57 0.23 -20.85 -17.00
CA THR A 57 -0.85 -19.99 -17.50
C THR A 57 -2.07 -20.02 -16.55
N ALA A 58 -2.42 -21.19 -16.00
CA ALA A 58 -3.52 -21.32 -15.06
C ALA A 58 -3.26 -20.57 -13.74
N ILE A 59 -2.01 -20.54 -13.27
CA ILE A 59 -1.60 -19.75 -12.10
C ILE A 59 -1.73 -18.26 -12.41
N PHE A 60 -1.21 -17.80 -13.54
CA PHE A 60 -1.26 -16.39 -13.91
C PHE A 60 -2.69 -15.89 -14.19
N ASP A 61 -3.58 -16.76 -14.69
CA ASP A 61 -5.01 -16.43 -14.83
C ASP A 61 -5.67 -16.15 -13.50
N LYS A 62 -5.39 -16.96 -12.46
CA LYS A 62 -5.90 -16.74 -11.11
C LYS A 62 -5.29 -15.50 -10.47
N MET A 63 -4.00 -15.24 -10.67
CA MET A 63 -3.35 -14.01 -10.20
C MET A 63 -4.03 -12.76 -10.81
N LYS A 64 -4.28 -12.77 -12.12
CA LYS A 64 -5.04 -11.70 -12.79
C LYS A 64 -6.45 -11.55 -12.21
N ALA A 65 -7.15 -12.65 -11.97
CA ALA A 65 -8.49 -12.65 -11.38
C ALA A 65 -8.49 -12.11 -9.94
N GLY A 66 -7.37 -12.25 -9.23
CA GLY A 66 -7.13 -11.66 -7.92
C GLY A 66 -6.64 -10.21 -7.94
N ASN A 67 -6.64 -9.55 -9.11
CA ASN A 67 -6.14 -8.19 -9.32
C ASN A 67 -4.68 -7.98 -8.91
N MET A 68 -3.85 -9.04 -9.07
CA MET A 68 -2.39 -8.91 -8.99
C MET A 68 -1.86 -8.17 -10.23
N ASN A 69 -0.80 -7.41 -10.06
CA ASN A 69 -0.18 -6.63 -11.13
C ASN A 69 1.31 -6.92 -11.34
N VAL A 70 1.93 -7.74 -10.48
CA VAL A 70 3.33 -8.17 -10.63
C VAL A 70 3.47 -9.66 -10.29
N VAL A 71 4.34 -10.35 -11.04
CA VAL A 71 4.82 -11.72 -10.74
C VAL A 71 6.30 -11.65 -10.36
N CYS A 72 6.70 -12.08 -9.15
CA CYS A 72 8.09 -12.23 -8.77
C CYS A 72 8.53 -13.68 -8.99
N MET A 73 9.00 -14.01 -10.21
CA MET A 73 9.34 -15.38 -10.60
C MET A 73 10.77 -15.75 -10.24
N GLN A 74 10.95 -16.83 -9.47
CA GLN A 74 12.28 -17.40 -9.19
C GLN A 74 12.87 -18.04 -10.44
N VAL A 75 13.95 -17.45 -10.95
CA VAL A 75 14.60 -17.92 -12.18
C VAL A 75 16.01 -18.46 -11.94
N ARG A 76 16.59 -18.15 -10.77
CA ARG A 76 17.93 -18.59 -10.39
C ARG A 76 17.97 -18.91 -8.90
N ALA A 77 17.78 -20.17 -8.54
CA ALA A 77 17.68 -20.62 -7.15
C ALA A 77 19.00 -21.15 -6.59
N LEU A 78 19.78 -21.90 -7.38
CA LEU A 78 20.97 -22.65 -6.97
C LEU A 78 22.11 -22.49 -8.00
N CYS A 79 22.44 -21.28 -8.40
CA CYS A 79 23.35 -21.04 -9.53
C CYS A 79 22.98 -21.93 -10.74
N ASP A 80 21.71 -21.99 -11.04
CA ASP A 80 21.12 -22.68 -12.16
C ASP A 80 19.99 -21.81 -12.73
N ALA A 81 19.59 -22.08 -13.96
CA ALA A 81 18.73 -21.19 -14.70
C ALA A 81 17.42 -21.87 -15.13
N THR A 82 16.28 -21.17 -14.96
CA THR A 82 15.03 -21.50 -15.66
C THR A 82 14.88 -20.71 -16.98
N TYR A 83 16.01 -20.25 -17.51
CA TYR A 83 16.13 -19.51 -18.77
C TYR A 83 17.37 -19.98 -19.53
N LYS A 84 17.47 -19.62 -20.81
CA LYS A 84 18.63 -19.98 -21.62
C LYS A 84 19.84 -19.13 -21.20
N SER A 85 20.73 -19.73 -20.39
CA SER A 85 21.95 -19.08 -19.92
C SER A 85 23.21 -19.61 -20.61
N SER A 86 24.11 -18.67 -20.99
CA SER A 86 25.45 -18.99 -21.47
C SER A 86 26.40 -19.41 -20.31
N TYR A 87 26.09 -19.02 -19.10
CA TYR A 87 26.97 -19.17 -17.93
C TYR A 87 26.59 -20.31 -17.00
N GLU A 88 25.30 -20.55 -16.81
CA GLU A 88 24.78 -21.49 -15.80
C GLU A 88 24.02 -22.66 -16.44
N PRO A 89 23.92 -23.81 -15.76
CA PRO A 89 23.17 -24.95 -16.28
C PRO A 89 21.66 -24.74 -16.15
N TRP A 90 20.89 -25.43 -16.97
CA TRP A 90 19.45 -25.55 -16.76
C TRP A 90 19.14 -26.11 -15.37
N ALA A 91 18.17 -25.52 -14.68
CA ALA A 91 17.71 -25.98 -13.38
C ALA A 91 17.10 -27.40 -13.46
N SER A 92 17.48 -28.24 -12.51
CA SER A 92 16.99 -29.64 -12.46
C SER A 92 15.47 -29.71 -12.31
N ILE A 93 14.87 -28.68 -11.71
CA ILE A 93 13.44 -28.64 -11.46
C ILE A 93 12.62 -28.73 -12.76
N LEU A 94 13.15 -28.24 -13.87
CA LEU A 94 12.44 -28.23 -15.17
C LEU A 94 12.27 -29.61 -15.78
N THR A 95 13.31 -30.46 -15.70
CA THR A 95 13.36 -31.76 -16.42
C THR A 95 13.57 -32.94 -15.50
N GLY A 96 13.93 -32.72 -14.22
CA GLY A 96 14.43 -33.73 -13.30
C GLY A 96 15.94 -33.95 -13.37
N THR A 97 16.65 -33.26 -14.29
CA THR A 97 18.11 -33.42 -14.46
C THR A 97 18.76 -32.04 -14.68
N ARG A 98 19.70 -31.67 -13.79
CA ARG A 98 20.47 -30.43 -13.91
C ARG A 98 21.26 -30.39 -15.22
N GLY A 99 21.21 -29.27 -15.91
CA GLY A 99 21.86 -29.03 -17.20
C GLY A 99 21.12 -29.58 -18.43
N LYS A 100 19.99 -30.30 -18.25
CA LYS A 100 19.19 -30.80 -19.37
C LYS A 100 18.22 -29.73 -19.85
N ASP A 101 18.30 -29.40 -21.14
CA ASP A 101 17.44 -28.48 -21.83
C ASP A 101 15.96 -28.94 -21.75
N PRO A 102 15.01 -28.09 -21.30
CA PRO A 102 13.59 -28.41 -21.23
C PRO A 102 12.90 -28.37 -22.59
N GLY A 103 13.57 -27.93 -23.66
CA GLY A 103 13.01 -27.81 -25.01
C GLY A 103 12.20 -26.54 -25.26
N TYR A 104 12.23 -25.59 -24.36
CA TYR A 104 11.68 -24.23 -24.51
C TYR A 104 12.34 -23.30 -23.49
N ASP A 105 12.09 -22.00 -23.61
CA ASP A 105 12.58 -21.01 -22.64
C ASP A 105 11.46 -20.62 -21.66
N PRO A 106 11.49 -21.10 -20.39
CA PRO A 106 10.45 -20.81 -19.41
C PRO A 106 10.34 -19.34 -19.05
N LEU A 107 11.44 -18.58 -18.96
CA LEU A 107 11.41 -17.17 -18.66
C LEU A 107 10.80 -16.35 -19.79
N ALA A 108 11.19 -16.60 -21.02
CA ALA A 108 10.60 -15.93 -22.18
C ALA A 108 9.08 -16.17 -22.24
N PHE A 109 8.65 -17.42 -21.99
CA PHE A 109 7.24 -17.78 -21.93
C PHE A 109 6.51 -17.09 -20.77
N ALA A 110 7.12 -17.02 -19.57
CA ALA A 110 6.53 -16.36 -18.40
C ALA A 110 6.33 -14.85 -18.64
N ILE A 111 7.31 -14.17 -19.24
CA ILE A 111 7.21 -12.74 -19.58
C ILE A 111 6.03 -12.51 -20.55
N GLU A 112 5.96 -13.30 -21.64
CA GLU A 112 4.88 -13.19 -22.60
C GLU A 112 3.50 -13.37 -21.93
N GLU A 113 3.36 -14.39 -21.09
CA GLU A 113 2.09 -14.69 -20.43
C GLU A 113 1.71 -13.70 -19.33
N ALA A 114 2.68 -13.14 -18.60
CA ALA A 114 2.43 -12.06 -17.64
C ALA A 114 1.98 -10.78 -18.36
N HIS A 115 2.70 -10.36 -19.39
CA HIS A 115 2.39 -9.16 -20.19
C HIS A 115 1.02 -9.26 -20.88
N LYS A 116 0.65 -10.40 -21.44
CA LYS A 116 -0.70 -10.66 -21.99
C LYS A 116 -1.81 -10.40 -20.97
N ARG A 117 -1.53 -10.54 -19.69
CA ARG A 117 -2.46 -10.32 -18.59
C ARG A 117 -2.36 -8.94 -17.97
N GLY A 118 -1.48 -8.08 -18.48
CA GLY A 118 -1.23 -6.73 -17.94
C GLY A 118 -0.45 -6.73 -16.63
N MET A 119 0.31 -7.79 -16.33
CA MET A 119 1.16 -7.89 -15.15
C MET A 119 2.62 -7.67 -15.53
N GLU A 120 3.38 -6.98 -14.69
CA GLU A 120 4.84 -6.94 -14.78
C GLU A 120 5.44 -8.28 -14.35
N LEU A 121 6.62 -8.61 -14.89
CA LEU A 121 7.40 -9.76 -14.46
C LEU A 121 8.74 -9.31 -13.92
N HIS A 122 8.94 -9.52 -12.61
CA HIS A 122 10.20 -9.34 -11.92
C HIS A 122 10.87 -10.69 -11.71
N VAL A 123 12.10 -10.83 -12.15
CA VAL A 123 12.86 -12.07 -11.92
C VAL A 123 13.44 -12.08 -10.52
N TRP A 124 13.18 -13.15 -9.79
CA TRP A 124 13.77 -13.41 -8.50
C TRP A 124 15.01 -14.29 -8.66
N VAL A 125 16.13 -13.83 -8.10
CA VAL A 125 17.41 -14.50 -8.17
C VAL A 125 18.03 -14.63 -6.77
N ASN A 126 18.58 -15.81 -6.49
CA ASN A 126 19.51 -15.97 -5.36
C ASN A 126 20.93 -15.72 -5.87
N PRO A 127 21.67 -14.72 -5.35
CA PRO A 127 22.92 -14.31 -5.98
C PRO A 127 24.08 -15.32 -5.82
N PHE A 128 24.18 -15.99 -4.67
CA PHE A 128 25.39 -16.73 -4.33
C PHE A 128 25.18 -18.23 -4.04
N ARG A 129 23.97 -18.66 -3.72
CA ARG A 129 23.70 -20.06 -3.32
C ARG A 129 23.88 -21.03 -4.47
N VAL A 130 24.81 -21.98 -4.30
CA VAL A 130 25.14 -23.03 -5.27
C VAL A 130 24.39 -24.34 -4.97
N THR A 131 24.31 -24.71 -3.69
CA THR A 131 23.51 -25.84 -3.23
C THR A 131 22.82 -25.51 -1.91
N SER A 132 21.68 -26.15 -1.67
CA SER A 132 20.97 -26.09 -0.38
C SER A 132 21.35 -27.29 0.53
N SER A 133 22.06 -28.28 -0.01
CA SER A 133 22.62 -29.41 0.72
C SER A 133 23.71 -30.06 -0.12
N GLY A 134 24.70 -30.68 0.52
CA GLY A 134 25.77 -31.41 -0.16
C GLY A 134 26.67 -30.55 -1.04
N SER A 135 27.15 -31.10 -2.16
CA SER A 135 28.09 -30.43 -3.07
C SER A 135 27.77 -30.77 -4.52
N ILE A 136 27.98 -29.78 -5.42
CA ILE A 136 27.92 -30.03 -6.87
C ILE A 136 29.10 -30.85 -7.36
N SER A 137 28.91 -31.52 -8.50
CA SER A 137 30.00 -32.23 -9.19
C SER A 137 31.02 -31.25 -9.77
N THR A 138 32.30 -31.63 -9.77
CA THR A 138 33.36 -30.87 -10.46
C THR A 138 33.19 -30.84 -11.98
N SER A 139 32.34 -31.70 -12.54
CA SER A 139 31.94 -31.66 -13.95
C SER A 139 30.80 -30.65 -14.24
N ASP A 140 30.16 -30.10 -13.20
CA ASP A 140 29.10 -29.11 -13.35
C ASP A 140 29.60 -27.84 -14.04
N LYS A 141 28.73 -27.20 -14.82
CA LYS A 141 29.08 -25.96 -15.52
C LYS A 141 29.50 -24.85 -14.57
N ILE A 142 28.82 -24.72 -13.39
CA ILE A 142 29.19 -23.76 -12.36
C ILE A 142 30.58 -24.03 -11.80
N TRP A 143 30.92 -25.30 -11.54
CA TRP A 143 32.26 -25.60 -11.06
C TRP A 143 33.36 -25.21 -12.04
N LYS A 144 33.09 -25.36 -13.37
CA LYS A 144 34.02 -24.96 -14.41
C LYS A 144 34.17 -23.46 -14.53
N ASN A 145 33.14 -22.71 -14.23
CA ASN A 145 33.08 -21.23 -14.41
C ASN A 145 33.47 -20.47 -13.14
N ALA A 146 33.19 -21.02 -11.95
CA ALA A 146 33.31 -20.33 -10.68
C ALA A 146 33.84 -21.21 -9.53
N GLY A 147 34.35 -22.42 -9.81
CA GLY A 147 34.69 -23.39 -8.81
C GLY A 147 35.80 -22.98 -7.84
N GLU A 148 36.69 -22.08 -8.27
CA GLU A 148 37.76 -21.53 -7.41
C GLU A 148 37.23 -20.60 -6.31
N TRP A 149 36.01 -20.10 -6.46
CA TRP A 149 35.32 -19.20 -5.53
C TRP A 149 34.20 -19.89 -4.74
N ILE A 150 33.97 -21.21 -5.00
CA ILE A 150 32.96 -21.98 -4.27
C ILE A 150 33.51 -22.43 -2.94
N ILE A 151 32.87 -22.00 -1.88
CA ILE A 151 33.14 -22.49 -0.52
C ILE A 151 31.98 -23.37 -0.06
N LYS A 152 32.35 -24.38 0.73
CA LYS A 152 31.43 -25.29 1.39
C LYS A 152 31.42 -24.98 2.87
N TYR A 153 30.25 -24.94 3.47
CA TYR A 153 30.15 -24.84 4.91
C TYR A 153 29.03 -25.70 5.48
N ASN A 154 29.19 -26.00 6.76
CA ASN A 154 28.24 -26.70 7.59
C ASN A 154 28.33 -26.08 8.98
N ASN A 155 27.30 -25.33 9.36
CA ASN A 155 27.23 -24.70 10.69
C ASN A 155 26.10 -25.29 11.54
N GLY A 156 25.62 -26.49 11.17
CA GLY A 156 24.53 -27.19 11.87
C GLY A 156 23.13 -26.74 11.48
N SER A 157 22.97 -25.50 11.05
CA SER A 157 21.68 -24.95 10.56
C SER A 157 21.59 -24.99 9.04
N PHE A 158 22.74 -24.91 8.37
CA PHE A 158 22.82 -24.97 6.90
C PHE A 158 24.07 -25.80 6.50
N GLU A 159 23.87 -26.73 5.60
CA GLU A 159 24.95 -27.48 4.95
C GLU A 159 24.82 -27.27 3.43
N GLY A 160 25.80 -26.60 2.81
CA GLY A 160 25.75 -26.36 1.36
C GLY A 160 26.97 -25.65 0.83
N GLN A 161 26.82 -25.10 -0.37
CA GLN A 161 27.86 -24.36 -1.06
C GLN A 161 27.34 -23.00 -1.52
N ILE A 162 28.21 -22.00 -1.43
CA ILE A 162 27.99 -20.68 -2.02
C ILE A 162 29.17 -20.26 -2.90
N ILE A 163 28.95 -19.33 -3.83
CA ILE A 163 30.01 -18.51 -4.42
C ILE A 163 30.37 -17.46 -3.36
N ASP A 164 31.65 -17.43 -2.96
CA ASP A 164 32.14 -16.53 -1.91
C ASP A 164 32.20 -15.07 -2.39
N PRO A 165 31.38 -14.17 -1.83
CA PRO A 165 31.41 -12.75 -2.20
C PRO A 165 32.70 -12.05 -1.86
N GLY A 166 33.56 -12.64 -1.02
CA GLY A 166 34.87 -12.12 -0.66
C GLY A 166 35.82 -11.94 -1.84
N TYR A 167 35.62 -12.68 -2.94
CA TYR A 167 36.41 -12.53 -4.16
C TYR A 167 35.80 -11.45 -5.08
N PRO A 168 36.55 -10.40 -5.46
CA PRO A 168 36.07 -9.40 -6.41
C PRO A 168 35.64 -9.98 -7.77
N GLU A 169 36.35 -11.01 -8.25
CA GLU A 169 36.06 -11.72 -9.50
C GLU A 169 34.77 -12.52 -9.41
N ALA A 170 34.48 -13.10 -8.24
CA ALA A 170 33.23 -13.80 -7.98
C ALA A 170 32.02 -12.86 -8.06
N ARG A 171 32.12 -11.67 -7.45
CA ARG A 171 31.08 -10.64 -7.58
C ARG A 171 30.87 -10.23 -9.04
N LYS A 172 31.95 -9.96 -9.79
CA LYS A 172 31.87 -9.66 -11.23
C LYS A 172 31.22 -10.77 -12.03
N TYR A 173 31.51 -12.03 -11.71
CA TYR A 173 30.88 -13.19 -12.34
C TYR A 173 29.38 -13.21 -12.08
N VAL A 174 28.95 -13.03 -10.83
CA VAL A 174 27.53 -12.98 -10.47
C VAL A 174 26.83 -11.85 -11.21
N ILE A 175 27.40 -10.63 -11.23
CA ILE A 175 26.83 -9.51 -11.97
C ILE A 175 26.72 -9.82 -13.46
N LYS A 176 27.69 -10.47 -14.06
CA LYS A 176 27.66 -10.89 -15.47
C LYS A 176 26.51 -11.85 -15.75
N VAL A 177 26.26 -12.82 -14.87
CA VAL A 177 25.15 -13.76 -14.99
C VAL A 177 23.80 -13.03 -14.87
N LEU A 178 23.65 -12.12 -13.90
CA LEU A 178 22.41 -11.40 -13.69
C LEU A 178 22.12 -10.39 -14.82
N MET A 179 23.18 -9.75 -15.32
CA MET A 179 23.05 -8.86 -16.48
C MET A 179 22.75 -9.60 -17.79
N GLU A 180 23.06 -10.90 -17.89
CA GLU A 180 22.58 -11.73 -19.02
C GLU A 180 21.05 -11.74 -19.07
N ILE A 181 20.37 -11.81 -17.94
CA ILE A 181 18.91 -11.74 -17.87
C ILE A 181 18.43 -10.36 -18.33
N VAL A 182 18.98 -9.30 -17.74
CA VAL A 182 18.59 -7.92 -18.06
C VAL A 182 18.80 -7.63 -19.56
N ASN A 183 19.91 -8.07 -20.13
CA ASN A 183 20.23 -7.81 -21.54
C ASN A 183 19.30 -8.56 -22.51
N ASN A 184 19.03 -9.83 -22.23
CA ASN A 184 18.42 -10.74 -23.20
C ASN A 184 16.90 -10.84 -23.07
N TYR A 185 16.31 -10.42 -21.94
CA TYR A 185 14.89 -10.57 -21.69
C TYR A 185 14.21 -9.22 -21.43
N ASN A 186 12.92 -9.15 -21.75
CA ASN A 186 12.08 -7.98 -21.54
C ASN A 186 11.45 -8.00 -20.13
N VAL A 187 12.28 -8.16 -19.12
CA VAL A 187 11.85 -8.12 -17.71
C VAL A 187 11.53 -6.69 -17.26
N ASP A 188 10.61 -6.55 -16.31
CA ASP A 188 10.24 -5.26 -15.74
C ASP A 188 11.03 -4.96 -14.44
N GLY A 189 11.53 -6.01 -13.80
CA GLY A 189 12.38 -5.88 -12.61
C GLY A 189 13.25 -7.11 -12.37
N ILE A 190 14.23 -6.93 -11.49
CA ILE A 190 15.05 -7.98 -10.90
C ILE A 190 15.09 -7.78 -9.41
N LEU A 191 14.90 -8.85 -8.64
CA LEU A 191 15.00 -8.78 -7.18
C LEU A 191 15.82 -9.95 -6.65
N MET A 192 16.50 -9.73 -5.55
CA MET A 192 17.22 -10.74 -4.80
C MET A 192 16.48 -11.07 -3.51
N ASP A 193 16.72 -12.27 -2.98
CA ASP A 193 16.38 -12.64 -1.62
C ASP A 193 17.55 -12.38 -0.67
N ASP A 194 17.45 -12.84 0.57
CA ASP A 194 18.38 -12.56 1.67
C ASP A 194 19.54 -13.58 1.79
N TYR A 195 19.72 -14.50 0.82
CA TYR A 195 20.76 -15.52 0.88
C TYR A 195 22.10 -15.01 0.33
N PHE A 196 22.76 -14.10 1.05
CA PHE A 196 24.12 -13.63 0.73
C PHE A 196 25.17 -14.52 1.36
N TYR A 197 25.47 -14.33 2.64
CA TYR A 197 26.12 -15.34 3.46
C TYR A 197 25.05 -16.23 4.11
N PRO A 198 25.43 -17.44 4.57
CA PRO A 198 24.44 -18.38 5.04
C PRO A 198 23.85 -18.06 6.40
N TYR A 199 22.65 -18.49 6.63
CA TYR A 199 22.07 -18.50 7.97
C TYR A 199 22.98 -19.21 8.97
N GLY A 200 23.23 -18.54 10.10
CA GLY A 200 24.21 -18.97 11.09
C GLY A 200 25.60 -18.38 10.90
N GLY A 201 25.80 -17.56 9.86
CA GLY A 201 27.03 -16.85 9.57
C GLY A 201 28.14 -17.74 9.06
N THR A 202 29.29 -17.12 8.71
CA THR A 202 30.55 -17.81 8.42
C THR A 202 31.55 -17.44 9.50
N THR A 203 32.43 -18.39 9.88
CA THR A 203 33.50 -18.13 10.85
C THR A 203 34.86 -18.28 10.23
N THR A 204 35.07 -19.36 9.47
CA THR A 204 36.39 -19.75 8.92
C THR A 204 36.34 -20.14 7.45
N GLU A 205 35.16 -20.38 6.90
CA GLU A 205 34.96 -20.92 5.55
C GLU A 205 35.44 -19.95 4.45
N ASP A 206 35.36 -18.64 4.71
CA ASP A 206 35.89 -17.59 3.85
C ASP A 206 37.31 -17.12 4.20
N ALA A 207 38.04 -17.85 5.05
CA ALA A 207 39.37 -17.46 5.52
C ALA A 207 40.37 -17.19 4.37
N LYS A 208 40.25 -17.90 3.25
CA LYS A 208 41.13 -17.73 2.09
C LYS A 208 40.85 -16.37 1.39
N SER A 209 39.62 -16.06 1.09
CA SER A 209 39.27 -14.79 0.46
C SER A 209 39.57 -13.63 1.38
N LYS A 210 39.28 -13.76 2.67
CA LYS A 210 39.62 -12.79 3.70
C LYS A 210 41.12 -12.49 3.74
N ALA A 211 41.96 -13.50 3.78
CA ALA A 211 43.44 -13.34 3.78
C ALA A 211 43.98 -12.64 2.52
N LEU A 212 43.30 -12.82 1.37
CA LEU A 212 43.70 -12.24 0.09
C LEU A 212 43.15 -10.85 -0.15
N HIS A 213 41.95 -10.56 0.32
CA HIS A 213 41.19 -9.41 -0.15
C HIS A 213 40.65 -8.45 0.93
N LYS A 214 40.71 -8.84 2.23
CA LYS A 214 40.31 -7.94 3.31
C LYS A 214 41.33 -6.81 3.49
N PRO A 215 40.94 -5.53 3.29
CA PRO A 215 41.83 -4.40 3.53
C PRO A 215 42.15 -4.27 5.04
N ALA A 216 43.31 -3.68 5.34
CA ALA A 216 43.70 -3.44 6.73
C ALA A 216 42.87 -2.35 7.43
N ASN A 217 42.19 -1.50 6.65
CA ASN A 217 41.46 -0.33 7.12
C ASN A 217 39.94 -0.46 6.95
N VAL A 218 39.39 -1.65 7.14
CA VAL A 218 37.92 -1.84 7.21
C VAL A 218 37.36 -1.01 8.37
N VAL A 219 36.29 -0.28 8.10
CA VAL A 219 35.61 0.53 9.12
C VAL A 219 34.83 -0.37 10.05
N ASP A 220 35.11 -0.28 11.33
CA ASP A 220 34.34 -0.93 12.39
C ASP A 220 33.10 -0.07 12.69
N VAL A 221 31.97 -0.44 12.09
CA VAL A 221 30.73 0.36 12.11
C VAL A 221 30.09 0.37 13.50
N ASN A 222 30.00 -0.78 14.13
CA ASN A 222 29.36 -0.93 15.44
C ASN A 222 30.32 -0.78 16.63
N LYS A 223 31.64 -0.62 16.34
CA LYS A 223 32.73 -0.46 17.32
C LYS A 223 32.82 -1.60 18.33
N ASP A 224 32.69 -2.83 17.83
CA ASP A 224 32.84 -4.05 18.62
C ASP A 224 34.24 -4.67 18.56
N GLY A 225 35.08 -4.17 17.65
CA GLY A 225 36.44 -4.65 17.40
C GLY A 225 36.52 -5.79 16.38
N ASP A 226 35.38 -6.24 15.84
CA ASP A 226 35.33 -7.24 14.76
C ASP A 226 34.99 -6.58 13.41
N THR A 227 36.00 -6.50 12.56
CA THR A 227 35.86 -5.96 11.20
C THR A 227 35.69 -7.04 10.13
N ASP A 228 35.56 -8.32 10.50
CA ASP A 228 35.36 -9.37 9.52
C ASP A 228 33.95 -9.33 8.94
N ASP A 229 32.95 -9.13 9.78
CA ASP A 229 31.57 -9.01 9.34
C ASP A 229 31.32 -7.69 8.61
N ASP A 230 31.97 -6.58 8.99
CA ASP A 230 31.92 -5.33 8.24
C ASP A 230 32.53 -5.50 6.83
N TRP A 231 33.61 -6.27 6.70
CA TRP A 231 34.18 -6.60 5.40
C TRP A 231 33.24 -7.48 4.56
N ARG A 232 32.55 -8.46 5.16
CA ARG A 232 31.55 -9.27 4.47
C ARG A 232 30.39 -8.40 3.95
N ARG A 233 29.86 -7.50 4.79
CA ARG A 233 28.81 -6.53 4.40
C ARG A 233 29.28 -5.66 3.24
N ALA A 234 30.49 -5.11 3.31
CA ALA A 234 31.05 -4.27 2.23
C ALA A 234 31.17 -5.03 0.90
N ASN A 235 31.46 -6.35 0.92
CA ASN A 235 31.45 -7.18 -0.29
C ASN A 235 30.06 -7.31 -0.91
N VAL A 236 29.03 -7.50 -0.08
CA VAL A 236 27.63 -7.54 -0.53
C VAL A 236 27.19 -6.18 -1.04
N ASP A 237 27.48 -5.08 -0.31
CA ASP A 237 27.18 -3.72 -0.71
C ASP A 237 27.80 -3.36 -2.08
N SER A 238 29.07 -3.78 -2.28
CA SER A 238 29.74 -3.64 -3.57
C SER A 238 29.04 -4.37 -4.70
N CYS A 239 28.52 -5.58 -4.43
CA CYS A 239 27.75 -6.34 -5.40
C CYS A 239 26.43 -5.63 -5.77
N MET A 240 25.70 -5.11 -4.76
CA MET A 240 24.45 -4.36 -4.98
C MET A 240 24.67 -3.14 -5.83
N LYS A 241 25.68 -2.32 -5.46
CA LYS A 241 26.06 -1.15 -6.23
C LYS A 241 26.41 -1.48 -7.68
N MET A 242 27.26 -2.49 -7.89
CA MET A 242 27.67 -2.90 -9.24
C MET A 242 26.48 -3.33 -10.11
N LEU A 243 25.53 -4.08 -9.54
CA LEU A 243 24.34 -4.50 -10.28
C LEU A 243 23.46 -3.31 -10.61
N TYR A 244 23.17 -2.46 -9.61
CA TYR A 244 22.38 -1.25 -9.81
C TYR A 244 22.96 -0.37 -10.92
N ASP A 245 24.24 -0.02 -10.82
CA ASP A 245 24.92 0.81 -11.82
C ASP A 245 24.85 0.20 -13.22
N SER A 246 25.04 -1.13 -13.32
CA SER A 246 24.97 -1.84 -14.60
C SER A 246 23.56 -1.81 -15.21
N ILE A 247 22.52 -1.94 -14.40
CA ILE A 247 21.13 -1.83 -14.84
C ILE A 247 20.84 -0.42 -15.33
N GLN A 248 21.28 0.62 -14.57
CA GLN A 248 21.03 2.03 -14.96
C GLN A 248 21.67 2.38 -16.32
N ILE A 249 22.79 1.77 -16.66
CA ILE A 249 23.45 1.99 -17.96
C ILE A 249 22.69 1.34 -19.12
N VAL A 250 22.16 0.14 -18.90
CA VAL A 250 21.62 -0.70 -20.01
C VAL A 250 20.12 -0.55 -20.18
N LYS A 251 19.36 -0.69 -19.07
CA LYS A 251 17.89 -0.64 -19.03
C LYS A 251 17.43 0.05 -17.75
N PRO A 252 17.54 1.37 -17.63
CA PRO A 252 17.26 2.11 -16.40
C PRO A 252 15.82 1.93 -15.88
N TRP A 253 14.91 1.51 -16.74
CA TRP A 253 13.52 1.20 -16.36
C TRP A 253 13.35 -0.15 -15.64
N VAL A 254 14.32 -1.07 -15.73
CA VAL A 254 14.27 -2.34 -14.97
C VAL A 254 14.48 -2.02 -13.51
N ARG A 255 13.47 -2.32 -12.71
CA ARG A 255 13.49 -2.04 -11.27
C ARG A 255 14.40 -3.03 -10.56
N PHE A 256 15.24 -2.53 -9.66
CA PHE A 256 16.05 -3.39 -8.81
C PHE A 256 15.48 -3.43 -7.40
N GLY A 257 15.04 -4.62 -6.95
CA GLY A 257 14.41 -4.86 -5.66
C GLY A 257 15.18 -5.82 -4.77
N MET A 258 14.89 -5.76 -3.46
CA MET A 258 15.52 -6.60 -2.44
C MET A 258 14.49 -7.17 -1.46
N GLY A 259 14.42 -8.51 -1.41
CA GLY A 259 13.62 -9.26 -0.43
C GLY A 259 14.49 -9.63 0.79
N THR A 260 14.80 -8.67 1.62
CA THR A 260 15.64 -8.83 2.80
C THR A 260 14.93 -9.62 3.91
N PHE A 261 15.64 -10.08 4.92
CA PHE A 261 15.00 -10.55 6.14
C PHE A 261 14.16 -9.46 6.80
N GLY A 262 13.17 -9.84 7.62
CA GLY A 262 12.20 -8.86 8.17
C GLY A 262 12.77 -7.93 9.23
N ILE A 263 13.88 -8.28 9.86
CA ILE A 263 14.58 -7.45 10.85
C ILE A 263 15.97 -7.12 10.29
N TRP A 264 16.22 -5.82 10.05
CA TRP A 264 17.53 -5.36 9.60
C TRP A 264 18.60 -5.56 10.65
N THR A 265 18.40 -5.04 11.87
CA THR A 265 19.32 -5.17 13.00
C THR A 265 18.58 -5.15 14.33
N THR A 266 19.08 -5.88 15.30
CA THR A 266 18.68 -5.80 16.72
C THR A 266 19.68 -5.00 17.55
N GLN A 267 20.76 -4.51 16.94
CA GLN A 267 21.83 -3.78 17.60
C GLN A 267 21.56 -2.27 17.60
N LYS A 268 21.26 -1.68 18.76
CA LYS A 268 21.07 -0.23 18.92
C LYS A 268 22.27 0.59 18.41
N LYS A 269 23.49 0.07 18.56
CA LYS A 269 24.72 0.74 18.10
C LYS A 269 24.71 0.89 16.57
N VAL A 270 24.36 -0.18 15.85
CA VAL A 270 24.25 -0.20 14.38
C VAL A 270 23.17 0.79 13.93
N ALA A 271 21.97 0.66 14.45
CA ALA A 271 20.86 1.58 14.09
C ALA A 271 21.28 3.05 14.31
N THR A 272 21.90 3.36 15.45
CA THR A 272 22.40 4.72 15.75
C THR A 272 23.48 5.18 14.77
N ALA A 273 24.39 4.30 14.35
CA ALA A 273 25.44 4.64 13.37
C ALA A 273 24.87 5.06 12.00
N TYR A 274 23.70 4.51 11.64
CA TYR A 274 22.96 4.87 10.44
C TYR A 274 21.95 6.00 10.65
N GLY A 275 21.82 6.53 11.87
CA GLY A 275 20.85 7.61 12.17
C GLY A 275 19.41 7.13 12.30
N VAL A 276 19.20 5.83 12.46
CA VAL A 276 17.89 5.21 12.59
C VAL A 276 17.62 4.81 14.05
N SER A 277 16.39 5.00 14.51
CA SER A 277 15.97 4.52 15.83
C SER A 277 15.56 3.06 15.77
N LEU A 278 16.12 2.21 16.65
CA LEU A 278 15.67 0.82 16.79
C LEU A 278 14.33 0.80 17.56
N PRO A 279 13.26 0.18 17.02
CA PRO A 279 12.00 0.07 17.73
C PRO A 279 12.16 -0.75 19.02
N SER A 280 11.41 -0.34 20.06
CA SER A 280 11.38 -1.07 21.32
C SER A 280 10.72 -2.45 21.14
N GLY A 281 11.28 -3.46 21.79
CA GLY A 281 10.72 -4.82 21.83
C GLY A 281 11.07 -5.71 20.65
N ILE A 282 11.71 -5.21 19.59
CA ILE A 282 12.16 -6.04 18.47
C ILE A 282 13.35 -6.88 18.88
N THR A 283 13.25 -8.19 18.68
CA THR A 283 14.24 -9.22 19.04
C THR A 283 14.27 -10.34 18.01
N GLY A 284 15.32 -11.13 18.03
CA GLY A 284 15.48 -12.32 17.18
C GLY A 284 16.69 -12.24 16.27
N LEU A 285 16.68 -13.06 15.24
CA LEU A 285 17.69 -13.06 14.18
C LEU A 285 17.54 -11.79 13.34
N ASP A 286 18.64 -11.22 12.93
CA ASP A 286 18.66 -10.07 12.01
C ASP A 286 19.62 -10.27 10.83
N ASP A 287 19.35 -9.53 9.76
CA ASP A 287 20.08 -9.59 8.49
C ASP A 287 21.53 -9.14 8.62
N TYR A 288 21.74 -8.10 9.42
CA TYR A 288 23.02 -7.42 9.55
C TYR A 288 24.11 -8.34 10.07
N ASP A 289 23.79 -9.13 11.10
CA ASP A 289 24.75 -10.02 11.72
C ASP A 289 24.83 -11.39 11.04
N VAL A 290 23.67 -11.94 10.63
CA VAL A 290 23.63 -13.34 10.23
C VAL A 290 24.04 -13.55 8.77
N GLN A 291 23.60 -12.68 7.88
CA GLN A 291 23.78 -12.85 6.44
C GLN A 291 24.70 -11.81 5.82
N ALA A 292 25.30 -10.96 6.63
CA ALA A 292 26.09 -9.81 6.22
C ALA A 292 25.30 -8.92 5.22
N CYS A 293 24.01 -8.75 5.50
CA CYS A 293 23.06 -8.02 4.66
C CYS A 293 22.79 -6.65 5.27
N ASN A 294 23.06 -5.57 4.54
CA ASN A 294 22.88 -4.22 5.04
C ASN A 294 21.97 -3.39 4.12
N PRO A 295 20.67 -3.69 4.07
CA PRO A 295 19.74 -3.00 3.16
C PRO A 295 19.65 -1.51 3.41
N VAL A 296 19.88 -1.05 4.64
CA VAL A 296 19.86 0.39 4.97
C VAL A 296 20.98 1.14 4.26
N GLU A 297 22.15 0.55 4.10
CA GLU A 297 23.23 1.14 3.28
C GLU A 297 22.80 1.30 1.80
N TRP A 298 22.06 0.32 1.26
CA TRP A 298 21.61 0.38 -0.13
C TRP A 298 20.50 1.41 -0.34
N ILE A 299 19.57 1.53 0.62
CA ILE A 299 18.50 2.52 0.62
C ILE A 299 19.12 3.93 0.72
N LYS A 300 19.99 4.14 1.71
CA LYS A 300 20.66 5.40 1.98
C LYS A 300 21.46 5.93 0.78
N ASN A 301 22.09 5.04 0.02
CA ASN A 301 22.85 5.41 -1.18
C ASN A 301 22.03 5.29 -2.47
N GLY A 302 20.78 4.85 -2.39
CA GLY A 302 19.92 4.70 -3.54
C GLY A 302 20.37 3.61 -4.52
N TYR A 303 20.94 2.51 -4.05
CA TYR A 303 21.33 1.36 -4.90
C TYR A 303 20.21 0.38 -5.16
N VAL A 304 19.00 0.64 -4.69
CA VAL A 304 17.79 -0.13 -4.94
C VAL A 304 16.63 0.80 -5.29
N ASP A 305 15.64 0.29 -6.00
CA ASP A 305 14.40 1.01 -6.32
C ASP A 305 13.29 0.67 -5.32
N TYR A 306 13.32 -0.53 -4.74
CA TYR A 306 12.42 -0.93 -3.68
C TYR A 306 13.03 -2.02 -2.78
N VAL A 307 12.48 -2.13 -1.58
CA VAL A 307 12.74 -3.24 -0.67
C VAL A 307 11.43 -3.92 -0.30
N ASN A 308 11.47 -5.25 -0.14
CA ASN A 308 10.32 -6.04 0.29
C ASN A 308 10.73 -7.01 1.41
N PRO A 309 11.01 -6.49 2.61
CA PRO A 309 11.45 -7.30 3.74
C PRO A 309 10.39 -8.34 4.14
N GLN A 310 10.87 -9.50 4.57
CA GLN A 310 10.09 -10.70 4.89
C GLN A 310 9.46 -10.57 6.29
N LEU A 311 8.36 -9.84 6.40
CA LEU A 311 7.62 -9.65 7.67
C LEU A 311 6.72 -10.85 7.95
N TYR A 312 7.32 -12.02 8.25
CA TYR A 312 6.62 -13.30 8.34
C TYR A 312 6.07 -13.59 9.75
N TRP A 313 5.72 -12.56 10.49
CA TRP A 313 5.13 -12.60 11.84
C TRP A 313 3.76 -11.96 11.88
N PRO A 314 2.90 -12.32 12.86
CA PRO A 314 1.58 -11.69 12.98
C PRO A 314 1.65 -10.31 13.64
N THR A 315 0.58 -9.54 13.50
CA THR A 315 0.37 -8.25 14.18
C THR A 315 0.30 -8.36 15.71
N THR A 316 0.41 -9.57 16.26
CA THR A 316 0.38 -9.86 17.70
C THR A 316 1.66 -10.48 18.22
N SER A 317 2.74 -10.49 17.45
CA SER A 317 4.02 -11.06 17.87
C SER A 317 4.69 -10.18 18.92
N SER A 318 5.13 -10.78 20.02
CA SER A 318 5.75 -10.03 21.13
C SER A 318 7.17 -9.53 20.87
N GLY A 319 7.86 -10.10 19.87
CA GLY A 319 9.26 -9.75 19.56
C GLY A 319 9.48 -9.33 18.10
N GLN A 320 8.49 -9.54 17.25
CA GLN A 320 8.55 -9.28 15.82
C GLN A 320 7.17 -8.78 15.34
N ASP A 321 6.60 -7.82 16.07
CA ASP A 321 5.29 -7.25 15.74
C ASP A 321 5.28 -6.69 14.32
N TYR A 322 4.32 -7.15 13.49
CA TYR A 322 4.23 -6.77 12.08
C TYR A 322 4.06 -5.27 11.91
N ASP A 323 3.17 -4.62 12.69
CA ASP A 323 2.87 -3.20 12.54
C ASP A 323 4.08 -2.35 12.92
N VAL A 324 4.80 -2.74 13.97
CA VAL A 324 6.03 -2.07 14.40
C VAL A 324 7.11 -2.19 13.33
N LEU A 325 7.33 -3.38 12.77
CA LEU A 325 8.31 -3.60 11.71
C LEU A 325 7.91 -2.91 10.41
N CYS A 326 6.64 -2.98 10.03
CA CYS A 326 6.10 -2.31 8.85
C CYS A 326 6.34 -0.79 8.91
N LYS A 327 6.00 -0.16 10.03
CA LYS A 327 6.25 1.27 10.26
C LYS A 327 7.74 1.60 10.22
N TRP A 328 8.57 0.79 10.86
CA TRP A 328 10.03 1.01 10.91
C TRP A 328 10.63 0.99 9.51
N TRP A 329 10.32 -0.02 8.69
CA TRP A 329 10.80 -0.10 7.32
C TRP A 329 10.24 1.01 6.44
N ALA A 330 8.93 1.27 6.52
CA ALA A 330 8.28 2.24 5.65
C ALA A 330 8.70 3.68 5.98
N LYS A 331 8.58 4.08 7.26
CA LYS A 331 8.73 5.47 7.69
C LYS A 331 10.15 5.80 8.14
N ASP A 332 10.68 5.00 9.07
CA ASP A 332 11.92 5.36 9.74
C ASP A 332 13.15 5.00 8.88
N ILE A 333 12.99 4.14 7.85
CA ILE A 333 14.07 3.76 6.94
C ILE A 333 13.79 4.28 5.52
N CYS A 334 12.80 3.73 4.80
CA CYS A 334 12.64 4.04 3.37
C CYS A 334 12.27 5.51 3.11
N GLU A 335 11.29 6.05 3.83
CA GLU A 335 10.87 7.45 3.67
C GLU A 335 11.99 8.40 4.10
N HIS A 336 12.53 8.18 5.30
CA HIS A 336 13.63 9.01 5.84
C HIS A 336 14.82 9.14 4.89
N PHE A 337 15.33 8.01 4.38
CA PHE A 337 16.48 8.09 3.45
C PHE A 337 16.10 8.57 2.07
N SER A 338 14.88 8.31 1.59
CA SER A 338 14.39 8.85 0.32
C SER A 338 14.37 10.38 0.30
N GLU A 339 14.06 11.03 1.42
CA GLU A 339 14.11 12.48 1.55
C GLU A 339 15.54 13.07 1.43
N LEU A 340 16.56 12.26 1.69
CA LEU A 340 17.97 12.64 1.64
C LEU A 340 18.63 12.32 0.29
N LEU A 341 17.96 11.56 -0.58
CA LEU A 341 18.51 11.19 -1.89
C LEU A 341 18.39 12.33 -2.90
N PRO A 342 19.37 12.46 -3.83
CA PRO A 342 19.32 13.47 -4.88
C PRO A 342 18.19 13.17 -5.89
N ASP A 343 17.83 14.20 -6.67
CA ASP A 343 16.93 14.10 -7.83
C ASP A 343 15.54 13.57 -7.48
N ASN A 344 15.06 13.81 -6.27
CA ASN A 344 13.79 13.30 -5.73
C ASN A 344 13.67 11.77 -5.83
N LYS A 345 14.78 11.07 -5.85
CA LYS A 345 14.81 9.63 -5.87
C LYS A 345 14.12 9.08 -4.62
N LYS A 346 13.32 8.05 -4.81
CA LYS A 346 12.59 7.38 -3.75
C LYS A 346 12.92 5.89 -3.74
N VAL A 347 12.97 5.30 -2.56
CA VAL A 347 13.05 3.84 -2.43
C VAL A 347 11.71 3.36 -1.87
N HIS A 348 11.00 2.55 -2.64
CA HIS A 348 9.70 2.05 -2.24
C HIS A 348 9.82 0.91 -1.22
N PHE A 349 8.89 0.86 -0.29
CA PHE A 349 8.69 -0.25 0.62
C PHE A 349 7.46 -1.06 0.22
N PHE A 350 7.64 -2.37 0.02
CA PHE A 350 6.56 -3.34 -0.20
C PHE A 350 6.77 -4.50 0.75
N SER A 351 5.82 -4.75 1.65
CA SER A 351 5.99 -5.83 2.63
C SER A 351 5.85 -7.22 2.01
N SER A 352 6.80 -8.13 2.31
CA SER A 352 6.57 -9.56 2.08
C SER A 352 5.80 -10.19 3.22
N GLN A 353 4.71 -10.90 2.89
CA GLN A 353 3.74 -11.47 3.82
C GLN A 353 3.66 -13.00 3.69
N ALA A 354 3.61 -13.70 4.83
CA ALA A 354 3.66 -15.16 4.89
C ALA A 354 2.28 -15.80 4.68
N THR A 355 1.78 -15.84 3.45
CA THR A 355 0.49 -16.50 3.15
C THR A 355 0.51 -18.00 3.41
N TYR A 356 1.65 -18.66 3.32
CA TYR A 356 1.79 -20.09 3.65
C TYR A 356 1.44 -20.41 5.09
N ARG A 357 1.59 -19.47 6.02
CA ARG A 357 1.19 -19.65 7.41
C ARG A 357 -0.32 -19.77 7.61
N VAL A 358 -1.12 -19.34 6.63
CA VAL A 358 -2.56 -19.60 6.64
C VAL A 358 -2.83 -21.07 6.36
N ASP A 359 -2.14 -21.67 5.40
CA ASP A 359 -2.25 -23.09 5.08
C ASP A 359 -1.75 -23.97 6.23
N GLU A 360 -0.75 -23.52 7.00
CA GLU A 360 -0.25 -24.17 8.21
C GLU A 360 -1.18 -24.00 9.44
N GLY A 361 -2.22 -23.17 9.34
CA GLY A 361 -3.12 -22.83 10.45
C GLY A 361 -2.51 -21.91 11.52
N ALA A 362 -1.33 -21.32 11.26
CA ALA A 362 -0.68 -20.39 12.16
C ALA A 362 -1.22 -18.96 11.99
N PHE A 363 -1.73 -18.61 10.79
CA PHE A 363 -2.40 -17.36 10.50
C PHE A 363 -3.84 -17.63 10.05
N THR A 364 -4.62 -16.57 9.99
CA THR A 364 -5.93 -16.55 9.31
C THR A 364 -5.87 -15.61 8.12
N VAL A 365 -6.82 -15.71 7.20
CA VAL A 365 -6.96 -14.73 6.10
C VAL A 365 -7.19 -13.33 6.65
N SER A 366 -7.87 -13.20 7.81
CA SER A 366 -8.05 -11.92 8.50
C SER A 366 -6.72 -11.30 8.93
N GLU A 367 -5.74 -12.12 9.37
CA GLU A 367 -4.40 -11.61 9.67
C GLU A 367 -3.72 -11.02 8.44
N ILE A 368 -3.80 -11.68 7.29
CA ILE A 368 -3.25 -11.16 6.02
C ILE A 368 -3.95 -9.83 5.64
N LYS A 369 -5.26 -9.71 5.86
CA LYS A 369 -6.01 -8.47 5.63
C LYS A 369 -5.53 -7.32 6.52
N LYS A 370 -5.34 -7.57 7.83
CA LYS A 370 -4.76 -6.57 8.75
C LYS A 370 -3.38 -6.11 8.31
N GLN A 371 -2.55 -7.03 7.82
CA GLN A 371 -1.23 -6.69 7.31
C GLN A 371 -1.29 -5.84 6.03
N ILE A 372 -2.26 -6.06 5.13
CA ILE A 372 -2.50 -5.19 3.97
C ILE A 372 -2.92 -3.79 4.45
N ASP A 373 -3.80 -3.71 5.45
CA ASP A 373 -4.23 -2.44 6.02
C ASP A 373 -3.08 -1.68 6.70
N ALA A 374 -2.21 -2.39 7.43
CA ALA A 374 -1.00 -1.82 8.00
C ALA A 374 -0.05 -1.27 6.93
N ASN A 375 0.12 -1.99 5.80
CA ASN A 375 0.90 -1.50 4.67
C ASN A 375 0.31 -0.20 4.12
N ARG A 376 -1.00 -0.12 3.96
CA ARG A 376 -1.69 1.08 3.48
C ARG A 376 -1.63 2.25 4.46
N ALA A 377 -1.67 1.97 5.76
CA ALA A 377 -1.51 2.99 6.81
C ALA A 377 -0.08 3.54 6.88
N ASN A 378 0.93 2.75 6.49
CA ASN A 378 2.33 3.10 6.53
C ASN A 378 2.92 3.26 5.13
N LEU A 379 2.33 4.12 4.29
CA LEU A 379 2.85 4.42 2.96
C LEU A 379 4.31 4.88 3.03
N SER A 380 5.16 4.31 2.19
CA SER A 380 6.54 4.76 2.00
C SER A 380 6.64 5.52 0.68
N SER A 381 7.27 6.67 0.69
CA SER A 381 7.45 7.48 -0.53
C SER A 381 6.12 7.71 -1.29
N GLY A 382 5.00 7.70 -0.57
CA GLY A 382 3.65 7.86 -1.12
C GLY A 382 3.01 6.61 -1.69
N TYR A 383 3.68 5.47 -1.64
CA TYR A 383 3.20 4.22 -2.22
C TYR A 383 3.32 3.06 -1.23
N THR A 384 2.50 2.03 -1.46
CA THR A 384 2.45 0.81 -0.66
C THR A 384 2.43 -0.43 -1.54
N GLY A 385 2.61 -1.60 -0.93
CA GLY A 385 2.50 -2.87 -1.63
C GLY A 385 2.58 -4.08 -0.73
N SER A 386 2.10 -5.18 -1.28
CA SER A 386 2.11 -6.51 -0.65
C SER A 386 2.70 -7.53 -1.59
N VAL A 387 3.62 -8.35 -1.10
CA VAL A 387 4.26 -9.44 -1.84
C VAL A 387 4.04 -10.73 -1.06
N PHE A 388 3.21 -11.63 -1.55
CA PHE A 388 2.78 -12.82 -0.82
C PHE A 388 3.73 -13.99 -1.04
N TYR A 389 4.29 -14.55 0.01
CA TYR A 389 5.05 -15.78 -0.03
C TYR A 389 4.20 -16.93 0.52
N ASN A 390 3.78 -17.89 -0.30
CA ASN A 390 4.08 -18.07 -1.72
C ASN A 390 2.82 -17.96 -2.59
N THR A 391 2.99 -18.12 -3.92
CA THR A 391 1.90 -18.03 -4.89
C THR A 391 0.82 -19.07 -4.64
N THR A 392 1.17 -20.32 -4.40
CA THR A 392 0.20 -21.41 -4.15
C THR A 392 -0.71 -21.09 -2.97
N SER A 393 -0.14 -20.63 -1.87
CA SER A 393 -0.89 -20.23 -0.68
C SER A 393 -1.76 -18.99 -0.93
N TYR A 394 -1.25 -17.99 -1.68
CA TYR A 394 -2.07 -16.87 -2.11
C TYR A 394 -3.29 -17.32 -2.92
N LEU A 395 -3.12 -18.31 -3.82
CA LEU A 395 -4.23 -18.82 -4.65
C LEU A 395 -5.33 -19.53 -3.85
N ASN A 396 -5.11 -19.86 -2.59
CA ASN A 396 -6.15 -20.38 -1.69
C ASN A 396 -7.08 -19.27 -1.14
N MET A 397 -6.65 -17.99 -1.20
CA MET A 397 -7.38 -16.84 -0.65
C MET A 397 -7.66 -15.71 -1.65
N TYR A 398 -7.21 -15.82 -2.90
CA TYR A 398 -7.29 -14.72 -3.88
C TYR A 398 -8.72 -14.23 -4.14
N THR A 399 -9.70 -15.12 -4.12
CA THR A 399 -11.11 -14.76 -4.35
C THR A 399 -11.69 -13.93 -3.22
N ASP A 400 -11.26 -14.16 -1.99
CA ASP A 400 -11.66 -13.37 -0.84
C ASP A 400 -11.00 -11.99 -0.86
N LEU A 401 -9.68 -11.93 -1.13
CA LEU A 401 -8.97 -10.67 -1.28
C LEU A 401 -9.50 -9.82 -2.45
N ALA A 402 -9.86 -10.45 -3.57
CA ALA A 402 -10.46 -9.76 -4.72
C ALA A 402 -11.84 -9.17 -4.44
N LYS A 403 -12.56 -9.69 -3.45
CA LYS A 403 -13.86 -9.14 -3.02
C LYS A 403 -13.76 -8.09 -1.92
N THR A 404 -12.60 -7.96 -1.32
CA THR A 404 -12.39 -7.09 -0.16
C THR A 404 -11.26 -6.07 -0.42
N HIS A 405 -10.03 -6.41 -0.13
CA HIS A 405 -8.87 -5.50 -0.17
C HIS A 405 -8.36 -5.20 -1.59
N PHE A 406 -8.55 -6.13 -2.54
CA PHE A 406 -8.11 -6.00 -3.93
C PHE A 406 -9.28 -5.93 -4.92
N MET A 407 -10.37 -5.28 -4.51
CA MET A 407 -11.59 -5.19 -5.30
C MET A 407 -11.38 -4.53 -6.66
N TYR A 408 -10.54 -3.52 -6.74
CA TYR A 408 -10.24 -2.80 -7.98
C TYR A 408 -8.82 -3.09 -8.44
N LYS A 409 -8.62 -2.99 -9.76
CA LYS A 409 -7.29 -3.04 -10.36
C LYS A 409 -6.49 -1.82 -9.95
N THR A 410 -5.18 -1.97 -9.89
CA THR A 410 -4.25 -0.90 -9.57
C THR A 410 -3.01 -1.02 -10.45
N LEU A 411 -2.27 0.07 -10.56
CA LEU A 411 -0.99 0.11 -11.25
C LEU A 411 0.15 -0.14 -10.25
N PRO A 412 1.26 -0.77 -10.67
CA PRO A 412 2.48 -0.72 -9.88
C PRO A 412 2.89 0.75 -9.61
N PRO A 413 3.46 1.06 -8.43
CA PRO A 413 3.96 2.41 -8.15
C PRO A 413 4.97 2.86 -9.19
N PRO A 414 4.91 4.08 -9.72
CA PRO A 414 5.86 4.56 -10.72
C PRO A 414 7.24 4.84 -10.13
N VAL A 415 8.28 4.78 -10.95
CA VAL A 415 9.63 5.28 -10.63
C VAL A 415 9.86 6.59 -11.41
N ASP A 416 9.00 7.56 -11.14
CA ASP A 416 8.85 8.81 -11.88
C ASP A 416 10.12 9.68 -11.89
N TRP A 417 10.98 9.59 -10.87
CA TRP A 417 12.28 10.27 -10.82
C TRP A 417 13.26 9.80 -11.91
N LYS A 418 13.00 8.68 -12.57
CA LYS A 418 13.83 8.17 -13.68
C LYS A 418 13.32 8.60 -15.06
N VAL A 419 12.13 9.18 -15.15
CA VAL A 419 11.52 9.61 -16.42
C VAL A 419 12.24 10.81 -16.97
N LYS A 420 12.69 10.72 -18.21
CA LYS A 420 13.37 11.83 -18.92
C LYS A 420 12.50 12.46 -19.99
N ASP A 421 11.68 11.66 -20.66
CA ASP A 421 10.90 12.07 -21.82
C ASP A 421 9.42 11.72 -21.63
N SER A 422 8.55 12.56 -22.16
CA SER A 422 7.11 12.32 -22.17
C SER A 422 6.68 11.61 -23.46
N LEU A 423 5.74 10.67 -23.36
CA LEU A 423 5.15 10.02 -24.53
C LEU A 423 3.95 10.82 -25.06
N ALA A 424 3.77 10.82 -26.37
CA ALA A 424 2.60 11.42 -27.00
C ALA A 424 1.31 10.64 -26.65
N ALA A 425 0.15 11.21 -26.90
CA ALA A 425 -1.12 10.51 -26.80
C ALA A 425 -1.25 9.43 -27.88
N PRO A 426 -1.92 8.29 -27.59
CA PRO A 426 -2.33 7.35 -28.62
C PRO A 426 -3.18 8.02 -29.72
N ASN A 427 -3.10 7.51 -30.94
CA ASN A 427 -3.80 8.04 -32.09
C ASN A 427 -4.77 7.02 -32.68
N ASN A 428 -5.72 7.48 -33.50
CA ASN A 428 -6.61 6.64 -34.28
C ASN A 428 -7.44 5.63 -33.46
N LEU A 429 -7.99 6.07 -32.32
CA LEU A 429 -8.87 5.24 -31.54
C LEU A 429 -10.12 4.88 -32.34
N THR A 430 -10.25 3.60 -32.70
CA THR A 430 -11.38 3.07 -33.50
C THR A 430 -11.95 1.82 -32.86
N LEU A 431 -13.28 1.73 -32.81
CA LEU A 431 -14.00 0.57 -32.34
C LEU A 431 -14.56 -0.22 -33.51
N SER A 432 -14.22 -1.51 -33.59
CA SER A 432 -14.81 -2.46 -34.55
C SER A 432 -15.37 -3.66 -33.79
N GLY A 433 -16.70 -3.82 -33.82
CA GLY A 433 -17.36 -4.80 -32.92
C GLY A 433 -17.07 -4.49 -31.44
N THR A 434 -16.42 -5.43 -30.77
CA THR A 434 -16.00 -5.27 -29.36
C THR A 434 -14.51 -4.94 -29.22
N THR A 435 -13.79 -4.71 -30.31
CA THR A 435 -12.34 -4.45 -30.28
C THR A 435 -12.06 -2.97 -30.50
N LEU A 436 -11.58 -2.28 -29.47
CA LEU A 436 -11.01 -0.94 -29.55
C LEU A 436 -9.55 -1.07 -29.97
N THR A 437 -9.12 -0.31 -30.97
CA THR A 437 -7.75 -0.28 -31.48
C THR A 437 -7.21 1.15 -31.48
N TRP A 438 -5.91 1.29 -31.38
CA TRP A 438 -5.21 2.57 -31.49
C TRP A 438 -3.82 2.38 -32.13
N SER A 439 -3.12 3.47 -32.35
CA SER A 439 -1.72 3.44 -32.79
C SER A 439 -0.86 4.37 -31.92
N HIS A 440 0.40 4.01 -31.74
CA HIS A 440 1.40 4.84 -31.10
C HIS A 440 2.78 4.55 -31.70
N PRO A 441 3.64 5.56 -31.91
CA PRO A 441 4.93 5.37 -32.59
C PRO A 441 5.94 4.55 -31.75
N THR A 442 5.92 4.64 -30.44
CA THR A 442 6.97 4.08 -29.58
C THR A 442 6.46 3.35 -28.33
N ALA A 443 5.28 3.71 -27.78
CA ALA A 443 4.76 3.05 -26.60
C ALA A 443 4.29 1.62 -26.91
N GLU A 444 4.63 0.67 -26.07
CA GLU A 444 4.25 -0.73 -26.14
C GLU A 444 3.20 -1.11 -25.08
N ARG A 445 3.02 -0.24 -24.08
CA ARG A 445 2.08 -0.43 -22.96
C ARG A 445 1.13 0.76 -22.85
N PHE A 446 -0.10 0.46 -22.45
CA PHE A 446 -1.16 1.45 -22.29
C PHE A 446 -2.00 1.14 -21.06
N THR A 447 -2.46 2.16 -20.36
CA THR A 447 -3.52 2.01 -19.36
C THR A 447 -4.87 2.35 -20.00
N VAL A 448 -5.88 1.57 -19.66
CA VAL A 448 -7.24 1.74 -20.18
C VAL A 448 -8.19 2.00 -19.02
N TYR A 449 -8.97 3.06 -19.12
CA TYR A 449 -10.05 3.41 -18.20
C TYR A 449 -11.38 3.43 -18.93
N ALA A 450 -12.45 3.03 -18.23
CA ALA A 450 -13.81 3.11 -18.74
C ALA A 450 -14.71 3.73 -17.66
N TYR A 451 -15.33 4.86 -17.94
CA TYR A 451 -16.07 5.65 -16.96
C TYR A 451 -17.33 6.29 -17.56
N PRO A 452 -18.30 6.74 -16.72
CA PRO A 452 -19.52 7.37 -17.19
C PRO A 452 -19.24 8.60 -18.04
N LYS A 453 -19.91 8.70 -19.18
CA LYS A 453 -19.86 9.87 -20.06
C LYS A 453 -20.32 11.12 -19.30
N GLY A 454 -19.63 12.24 -19.48
CA GLY A 454 -19.85 13.46 -18.72
C GLY A 454 -18.92 13.65 -17.52
N THR A 455 -18.16 12.61 -17.13
CA THR A 455 -17.11 12.75 -16.12
C THR A 455 -15.83 13.29 -16.77
N GLY A 456 -15.17 14.26 -16.12
CA GLY A 456 -13.86 14.75 -16.55
C GLY A 456 -12.79 13.66 -16.53
N VAL A 457 -11.86 13.68 -17.48
CA VAL A 457 -10.87 12.61 -17.65
C VAL A 457 -9.95 12.48 -16.44
N LYS A 458 -9.48 13.59 -15.88
CA LYS A 458 -8.56 13.57 -14.73
C LYS A 458 -9.26 13.04 -13.48
N THR A 459 -10.47 13.50 -13.21
CA THR A 459 -11.31 13.01 -12.11
C THR A 459 -11.57 11.51 -12.24
N ALA A 460 -11.93 11.03 -13.43
CA ALA A 460 -12.20 9.63 -13.66
C ALA A 460 -10.95 8.76 -13.50
N THR A 461 -9.82 9.16 -14.09
CA THR A 461 -8.62 8.33 -14.11
C THR A 461 -7.80 8.40 -12.82
N ALA A 462 -8.11 9.33 -11.93
CA ALA A 462 -7.64 9.30 -10.54
C ALA A 462 -8.30 8.17 -9.71
N ASN A 463 -9.49 7.70 -10.09
CA ASN A 463 -10.24 6.71 -9.36
C ASN A 463 -9.99 5.28 -9.91
N PRO A 464 -9.43 4.36 -9.12
CA PRO A 464 -9.10 3.00 -9.55
C PRO A 464 -10.31 2.16 -9.98
N ILE A 465 -11.53 2.53 -9.58
CA ILE A 465 -12.77 1.84 -9.98
C ILE A 465 -12.95 1.80 -11.50
N TYR A 466 -12.42 2.80 -12.20
CA TYR A 466 -12.54 2.91 -13.65
C TYR A 466 -11.38 2.27 -14.42
N LEU A 467 -10.31 1.87 -13.73
CA LEU A 467 -9.16 1.23 -14.36
C LEU A 467 -9.53 -0.16 -14.88
N GLN A 468 -9.38 -0.36 -16.17
CA GLN A 468 -9.57 -1.65 -16.83
C GLN A 468 -8.28 -2.49 -16.86
N GLY A 469 -7.14 -1.89 -16.63
CA GLY A 469 -5.83 -2.50 -16.49
C GLY A 469 -4.80 -1.97 -17.47
N VAL A 470 -3.64 -2.63 -17.46
CA VAL A 470 -2.55 -2.40 -18.40
C VAL A 470 -2.71 -3.32 -19.60
N VAL A 471 -2.49 -2.79 -20.80
CA VAL A 471 -2.51 -3.52 -22.08
C VAL A 471 -1.12 -3.43 -22.70
N TYR A 472 -0.54 -4.57 -23.02
CA TYR A 472 0.66 -4.68 -23.84
C TYR A 472 0.21 -4.87 -25.30
N GLY A 473 0.55 -3.90 -26.15
CA GLY A 473 0.03 -3.79 -27.52
C GLY A 473 -1.10 -2.76 -27.63
N ASN A 474 -1.73 -2.68 -28.78
CA ASN A 474 -2.60 -1.57 -29.19
C ASN A 474 -4.07 -1.97 -29.41
N THR A 475 -4.56 -2.97 -28.68
CA THR A 475 -5.95 -3.44 -28.78
C THR A 475 -6.55 -3.71 -27.40
N PHE A 476 -7.83 -3.42 -27.22
CA PHE A 476 -8.56 -3.70 -25.98
C PHE A 476 -9.94 -4.27 -26.30
N ASN A 477 -10.34 -5.35 -25.61
CA ASN A 477 -11.66 -5.95 -25.75
C ASN A 477 -12.67 -5.28 -24.81
N THR A 478 -13.67 -4.62 -25.39
CA THR A 478 -14.70 -3.87 -24.67
C THR A 478 -15.92 -4.70 -24.28
N SER A 479 -15.98 -6.00 -24.61
CA SER A 479 -17.16 -6.85 -24.36
C SER A 479 -17.60 -6.88 -22.89
N GLY A 480 -16.66 -6.70 -21.95
CA GLY A 480 -16.93 -6.66 -20.51
C GLY A 480 -17.46 -5.30 -19.98
N LEU A 481 -17.51 -4.26 -20.81
CA LEU A 481 -17.90 -2.92 -20.38
C LEU A 481 -19.42 -2.64 -20.46
N GLY A 482 -20.21 -3.59 -20.95
CA GLY A 482 -21.64 -3.37 -21.20
C GLY A 482 -21.90 -2.40 -22.35
N SER A 483 -22.93 -1.54 -22.21
CA SER A 483 -23.28 -0.54 -23.26
C SER A 483 -22.30 0.62 -23.26
N LEU A 484 -21.67 0.84 -24.41
CA LEU A 484 -20.71 1.95 -24.59
C LEU A 484 -21.38 3.31 -24.89
N SER A 485 -22.70 3.38 -25.04
CA SER A 485 -23.41 4.65 -25.38
C SER A 485 -23.16 5.74 -24.31
N ASN A 486 -23.08 5.35 -23.03
CA ASN A 486 -22.86 6.24 -21.90
C ASN A 486 -21.49 6.04 -21.23
N THR A 487 -20.53 5.47 -21.96
CA THR A 487 -19.20 5.19 -21.43
C THR A 487 -18.14 5.90 -22.27
N THR A 488 -17.29 6.67 -21.63
CA THR A 488 -16.04 7.17 -22.21
C THR A 488 -14.91 6.19 -21.91
N ILE A 489 -14.06 5.90 -22.89
CA ILE A 489 -12.85 5.11 -22.69
C ILE A 489 -11.64 6.02 -22.88
N ALA A 490 -10.77 6.10 -21.87
CA ALA A 490 -9.49 6.78 -21.95
C ALA A 490 -8.36 5.76 -22.10
N VAL A 491 -7.45 6.03 -23.03
CA VAL A 491 -6.24 5.22 -23.26
C VAL A 491 -5.03 6.14 -23.13
N TYR A 492 -4.21 5.89 -22.10
CA TYR A 492 -2.95 6.59 -21.88
C TYR A 492 -1.78 5.80 -22.48
N ALA A 493 -0.82 6.48 -23.04
CA ALA A 493 0.51 5.90 -23.24
C ALA A 493 1.16 5.66 -21.86
N TYR A 494 1.62 4.44 -21.61
CA TYR A 494 2.17 4.02 -20.31
C TYR A 494 3.62 3.60 -20.49
N ASP A 495 4.53 4.34 -19.89
CA ASP A 495 5.96 4.10 -20.08
C ASP A 495 6.49 2.93 -19.24
N ARG A 496 7.76 2.59 -19.44
CA ARG A 496 8.42 1.49 -18.74
C ARG A 496 8.72 1.83 -17.27
N TYR A 497 8.61 3.09 -16.87
CA TYR A 497 8.78 3.55 -15.50
C TYR A 497 7.48 3.52 -14.68
N GLY A 498 6.36 3.19 -15.33
CA GLY A 498 5.05 3.14 -14.68
C GLY A 498 4.35 4.50 -14.63
N VAL A 499 4.69 5.41 -15.54
CA VAL A 499 4.07 6.74 -15.65
C VAL A 499 3.12 6.79 -16.84
N GLU A 500 1.95 7.36 -16.61
CA GLU A 500 0.95 7.63 -17.65
C GLU A 500 1.25 8.98 -18.30
N HIS A 501 1.24 9.02 -19.62
CA HIS A 501 1.49 10.21 -20.42
C HIS A 501 0.26 10.64 -21.20
N GLY A 502 0.42 11.16 -22.42
CA GLY A 502 -0.67 11.64 -23.25
C GLY A 502 -1.85 10.66 -23.37
N VAL A 503 -3.07 11.19 -23.29
CA VAL A 503 -4.33 10.43 -23.30
C VAL A 503 -5.11 10.65 -24.60
N ALA A 504 -5.71 9.59 -25.12
CA ALA A 504 -6.72 9.63 -26.17
C ALA A 504 -8.06 9.11 -25.64
N LEU A 505 -9.15 9.73 -26.08
CA LEU A 505 -10.50 9.44 -25.59
C LEU A 505 -11.37 8.87 -26.73
N TYR A 506 -12.08 7.80 -26.43
CA TYR A 506 -13.16 7.28 -27.25
C TYR A 506 -14.50 7.64 -26.62
N ASN A 507 -15.47 8.10 -27.44
CA ASN A 507 -16.82 8.49 -27.03
C ASN A 507 -16.84 9.57 -25.90
N ALA A 508 -15.90 10.52 -25.96
CA ALA A 508 -15.85 11.60 -25.00
C ALA A 508 -17.11 12.49 -25.06
N ASP A 509 -17.47 13.06 -23.92
CA ASP A 509 -18.43 14.16 -23.86
C ASP A 509 -17.67 15.47 -24.05
N PRO A 510 -17.98 16.28 -25.07
CA PRO A 510 -17.29 17.55 -25.28
C PRO A 510 -17.58 18.59 -24.18
N ASN A 511 -18.62 18.37 -23.37
CA ASN A 511 -18.97 19.24 -22.25
C ASN A 511 -18.44 18.73 -20.90
N ALA A 512 -17.81 17.56 -20.88
CA ALA A 512 -17.18 17.06 -19.66
C ALA A 512 -15.96 17.92 -19.32
N THR A 513 -15.96 18.50 -18.14
CA THR A 513 -14.87 19.33 -17.64
C THR A 513 -14.27 18.70 -16.39
N ASP A 514 -12.97 18.77 -16.27
CA ASP A 514 -12.32 18.55 -14.99
C ASP A 514 -12.35 19.84 -14.17
N PRO A 515 -12.36 19.77 -12.85
CA PRO A 515 -12.20 20.94 -12.00
C PRO A 515 -10.98 21.78 -12.41
N GLU A 516 -11.05 23.10 -12.27
CA GLU A 516 -9.95 24.00 -12.67
C GLU A 516 -8.62 23.75 -11.95
N ASN A 517 -8.65 23.03 -10.81
CA ASN A 517 -7.47 22.47 -10.15
C ASN A 517 -7.43 20.95 -10.37
N PRO A 518 -6.94 20.51 -11.52
CA PRO A 518 -6.82 19.07 -11.79
C PRO A 518 -5.74 18.47 -10.89
N VAL A 519 -6.11 17.40 -10.20
CA VAL A 519 -5.11 16.47 -9.68
C VAL A 519 -4.31 16.00 -10.90
N ASN A 520 -3.05 16.41 -11.00
CA ASN A 520 -2.16 15.90 -12.03
C ASN A 520 -2.10 14.37 -11.87
N PRO A 521 -2.37 13.55 -12.87
CA PRO A 521 -2.27 12.10 -12.75
C PRO A 521 -0.84 11.64 -12.43
N ASN A 522 0.15 12.52 -12.60
CA ASN A 522 1.54 12.34 -12.18
C ASN A 522 1.83 12.96 -10.80
N ASP A 523 0.92 13.75 -10.24
CA ASP A 523 1.00 14.09 -8.84
C ASP A 523 0.70 12.80 -8.10
N SER A 524 1.75 12.21 -7.56
CA SER A 524 1.64 11.22 -6.53
C SER A 524 0.61 11.74 -5.55
N ILE A 525 -0.56 11.09 -5.45
CA ILE A 525 -1.43 11.30 -4.31
C ILE A 525 -0.69 10.65 -3.16
N VAL A 526 0.36 11.31 -2.72
CA VAL A 526 0.87 11.15 -1.38
C VAL A 526 -0.12 11.92 -0.54
N PRO A 527 -0.90 11.29 0.30
CA PRO A 527 -1.46 12.02 1.40
C PRO A 527 -0.29 12.44 2.27
N GLU A 528 0.21 13.65 2.06
CA GLU A 528 0.88 14.34 3.13
C GLU A 528 -0.07 14.33 4.33
N PRO A 529 0.41 14.10 5.55
CA PRO A 529 -0.41 14.24 6.76
C PRO A 529 -0.66 15.73 7.06
N THR A 530 -0.91 16.53 6.04
CA THR A 530 -1.32 17.92 6.15
C THR A 530 -2.84 17.95 6.11
N ARG A 531 -3.43 18.68 7.02
CA ARG A 531 -4.86 18.98 7.03
C ARG A 531 -5.23 19.56 5.68
N ASP A 532 -6.00 18.81 4.88
CA ASP A 532 -6.44 19.26 3.57
C ASP A 532 -7.47 20.40 3.70
N ILE A 533 -8.23 20.37 4.80
CA ILE A 533 -9.27 21.35 5.10
C ILE A 533 -8.93 22.05 6.41
N THR A 534 -8.81 23.36 6.34
CA THR A 534 -8.69 24.20 7.52
C THR A 534 -10.03 24.90 7.78
N TRP A 535 -10.56 24.74 8.97
CA TRP A 535 -11.81 25.35 9.38
C TRP A 535 -11.54 26.60 10.24
N VAL A 536 -12.09 27.72 9.83
CA VAL A 536 -11.99 28.99 10.56
C VAL A 536 -13.39 29.40 10.98
N LEU A 537 -13.71 29.17 12.25
CA LEU A 537 -15.04 29.43 12.81
C LEU A 537 -15.32 30.93 13.07
N ASN A 538 -14.29 31.78 13.02
CA ASN A 538 -14.40 33.22 13.27
C ASN A 538 -15.17 33.55 14.57
N GLY A 539 -14.78 32.88 15.68
CA GLY A 539 -15.43 33.04 16.99
C GLY A 539 -16.66 32.14 17.23
N GLY A 540 -17.12 31.43 16.19
CA GLY A 540 -18.20 30.44 16.34
C GLY A 540 -17.74 29.17 17.05
N GLU A 541 -18.70 28.44 17.56
CA GLU A 541 -18.50 27.16 18.25
C GLU A 541 -19.38 26.08 17.61
N LEU A 542 -18.88 24.85 17.66
CA LEU A 542 -19.69 23.71 17.29
C LEU A 542 -20.74 23.46 18.37
N PRO A 543 -21.97 23.07 18.01
CA PRO A 543 -22.99 22.81 19.01
C PRO A 543 -22.51 21.70 19.95
N VAL A 544 -22.63 21.95 21.25
CA VAL A 544 -22.46 20.92 22.27
C VAL A 544 -23.73 20.09 22.26
N VAL A 545 -23.63 18.87 21.70
CA VAL A 545 -24.74 17.92 21.74
C VAL A 545 -24.63 17.16 23.06
N GLU A 546 -25.72 17.13 23.83
CA GLU A 546 -25.78 16.27 25.00
C GLU A 546 -25.58 14.82 24.59
N ILE A 547 -24.63 14.13 25.24
CA ILE A 547 -24.36 12.71 25.00
C ILE A 547 -25.59 11.93 25.41
N PRO A 548 -26.22 11.15 24.51
CA PRO A 548 -27.38 10.34 24.91
C PRO A 548 -27.05 9.43 26.07
N THR A 549 -27.97 9.33 27.04
CA THR A 549 -27.86 8.36 28.11
C THR A 549 -27.99 6.94 27.55
N ASN A 550 -27.56 5.93 28.31
CA ASN A 550 -27.69 4.53 27.89
C ASN A 550 -29.15 4.16 27.60
N GLU A 551 -30.10 4.74 28.33
CA GLU A 551 -31.53 4.56 28.13
C GLU A 551 -32.00 5.17 26.80
N GLN A 552 -31.53 6.38 26.45
CA GLN A 552 -31.81 7.01 25.17
C GLN A 552 -31.18 6.25 24.00
N LEU A 553 -29.96 5.74 24.15
CA LEU A 553 -29.30 4.89 23.14
C LEU A 553 -30.07 3.58 22.93
N TRP A 554 -30.60 3.00 24.02
CA TRP A 554 -31.45 1.81 23.93
C TRP A 554 -32.75 2.10 23.19
N ASP A 555 -33.43 3.20 23.50
CA ASP A 555 -34.67 3.56 22.83
C ASP A 555 -34.45 3.80 21.32
N MET A 556 -33.33 4.42 20.94
CA MET A 556 -32.95 4.59 19.53
C MET A 556 -32.68 3.22 18.88
N PHE A 557 -31.88 2.37 19.50
CA PHE A 557 -31.60 1.03 18.98
C PHE A 557 -32.86 0.19 18.83
N LYS A 558 -33.72 0.24 19.82
CA LYS A 558 -35.00 -0.50 19.84
C LYS A 558 -35.92 -0.01 18.71
N ALA A 559 -36.01 1.27 18.46
CA ALA A 559 -36.83 1.81 17.39
C ALA A 559 -36.35 1.33 16.00
N ASP A 560 -35.08 1.39 15.71
CA ASP A 560 -34.49 0.88 14.46
C ASP A 560 -34.65 -0.64 14.35
N PHE A 561 -34.50 -1.35 15.44
CA PHE A 561 -34.66 -2.81 15.50
C PHE A 561 -36.12 -3.24 15.29
N ASP A 562 -37.08 -2.53 15.88
CA ASP A 562 -38.49 -2.81 15.72
C ASP A 562 -38.97 -2.51 14.27
N GLU A 563 -38.47 -1.43 13.66
CA GLU A 563 -38.74 -1.11 12.26
C GLU A 563 -38.21 -2.19 11.31
N PHE A 564 -36.99 -2.63 11.53
CA PHE A 564 -36.35 -3.70 10.75
C PHE A 564 -37.14 -5.04 10.89
N TYR A 565 -37.53 -5.39 12.10
CA TYR A 565 -38.30 -6.61 12.37
C TYR A 565 -39.68 -6.58 11.76
N ALA A 566 -40.40 -5.46 11.88
CA ALA A 566 -41.72 -5.29 11.29
C ALA A 566 -41.70 -5.40 9.74
N ALA A 567 -40.59 -5.06 9.10
CA ALA A 567 -40.45 -5.23 7.67
C ALA A 567 -40.26 -6.68 7.21
N ILE A 568 -39.74 -7.55 8.08
CA ILE A 568 -39.39 -8.94 7.75
C ILE A 568 -40.42 -9.96 8.27
N ILE A 569 -41.01 -9.70 9.42
CA ILE A 569 -41.97 -10.64 10.08
C ILE A 569 -43.35 -10.07 9.97
N PRO A 570 -44.23 -10.68 9.12
CA PRO A 570 -45.66 -10.34 9.09
C PRO A 570 -46.23 -10.53 10.47
N ASP A 571 -46.93 -9.84 11.10
CA ASP A 571 -47.51 -9.97 12.45
C ASP A 571 -46.55 -9.63 13.62
N TYR A 572 -45.36 -9.02 13.35
CA TYR A 572 -44.55 -8.48 14.41
C TYR A 572 -45.32 -7.36 15.14
N GLN A 573 -45.47 -7.50 16.44
CA GLN A 573 -46.01 -6.44 17.28
C GLN A 573 -44.91 -5.86 18.15
N VAL A 574 -44.76 -4.53 18.09
CA VAL A 574 -43.86 -3.80 18.98
C VAL A 574 -44.25 -4.08 20.43
N GLN A 575 -43.34 -4.59 21.23
CA GLN A 575 -43.60 -4.97 22.61
C GLN A 575 -42.82 -4.06 23.57
N GLU A 576 -43.51 -3.54 24.58
CA GLU A 576 -42.88 -2.82 25.70
C GLU A 576 -42.30 -3.81 26.73
N TYR A 577 -41.28 -4.58 26.33
CA TYR A 577 -40.57 -5.47 27.23
C TYR A 577 -39.17 -4.95 27.56
N PRO A 578 -38.63 -5.33 28.74
CA PRO A 578 -37.20 -5.10 29.01
C PRO A 578 -36.32 -5.70 27.89
N ILE A 579 -35.16 -5.08 27.64
CA ILE A 579 -34.19 -5.43 26.58
C ILE A 579 -34.03 -6.97 26.41
N HIS A 580 -33.80 -7.71 27.50
CA HIS A 580 -33.57 -9.14 27.44
C HIS A 580 -34.78 -9.93 26.93
N ALA A 581 -36.00 -9.52 27.25
CA ALA A 581 -37.20 -10.19 26.82
C ALA A 581 -37.48 -9.98 25.33
N VAL A 582 -37.23 -8.78 24.80
CA VAL A 582 -37.37 -8.49 23.37
C VAL A 582 -36.35 -9.31 22.57
N LEU A 583 -35.11 -9.32 22.98
CA LEU A 583 -34.07 -10.09 22.33
C LEU A 583 -34.28 -11.61 22.43
N GLU A 584 -34.83 -12.11 23.52
CA GLU A 584 -35.20 -13.55 23.68
C GLU A 584 -36.37 -13.97 22.84
N LEU A 585 -37.39 -13.14 22.69
CA LEU A 585 -38.61 -13.48 21.97
C LEU A 585 -38.44 -13.39 20.45
N THR A 586 -37.64 -12.46 19.97
CA THR A 586 -37.52 -12.18 18.55
C THR A 586 -36.36 -12.90 17.89
N TRP A 587 -35.26 -13.09 18.59
CA TRP A 587 -34.03 -13.65 18.07
C TRP A 587 -34.09 -15.09 17.51
N PRO A 588 -34.86 -16.03 18.07
CA PRO A 588 -34.96 -17.40 17.56
C PRO A 588 -35.52 -17.53 16.13
N LYS A 589 -36.06 -16.46 15.56
CA LYS A 589 -36.62 -16.45 14.20
C LYS A 589 -35.58 -16.04 13.12
N TRP A 590 -34.37 -15.73 13.52
CA TRP A 590 -33.30 -15.31 12.65
C TRP A 590 -32.29 -16.41 12.40
N SER A 591 -31.80 -16.53 11.18
CA SER A 591 -30.59 -17.31 10.88
C SER A 591 -29.36 -16.56 11.39
N ASP A 592 -28.35 -17.29 11.76
CA ASP A 592 -27.13 -16.79 12.41
C ASP A 592 -26.42 -15.61 11.67
N ASP A 593 -26.65 -15.48 10.35
CA ASP A 593 -26.04 -14.45 9.52
C ASP A 593 -26.87 -13.16 9.36
N CYS A 594 -28.16 -13.17 9.70
CA CYS A 594 -29.05 -12.07 9.36
C CYS A 594 -28.83 -10.81 10.21
N PHE A 595 -28.59 -10.94 11.52
CA PHE A 595 -28.56 -9.76 12.38
C PHE A 595 -27.34 -8.87 12.10
N ALA A 596 -26.15 -9.44 12.10
CA ALA A 596 -24.94 -8.65 11.89
C ALA A 596 -24.83 -8.11 10.46
N THR A 597 -25.33 -8.85 9.46
CA THR A 597 -25.19 -8.49 8.06
C THR A 597 -26.34 -7.63 7.55
N GLU A 598 -27.60 -8.00 7.81
CA GLU A 598 -28.74 -7.27 7.26
C GLU A 598 -29.15 -6.07 8.10
N PHE A 599 -29.26 -6.22 9.42
CA PHE A 599 -29.62 -5.09 10.29
C PHE A 599 -28.58 -3.99 10.24
N MET A 600 -27.29 -4.33 10.45
CA MET A 600 -26.21 -3.34 10.43
C MET A 600 -25.99 -2.72 9.04
N THR A 601 -26.35 -3.43 7.96
CA THR A 601 -26.32 -2.87 6.60
C THR A 601 -27.44 -1.86 6.38
N GLN A 602 -28.62 -2.09 6.96
CA GLN A 602 -29.77 -1.18 6.86
C GLN A 602 -29.69 -0.02 7.87
N HIS A 603 -29.03 -0.24 9.01
CA HIS A 603 -28.84 0.74 10.08
C HIS A 603 -27.33 0.92 10.37
N PRO A 604 -26.57 1.54 9.45
CA PRO A 604 -25.10 1.68 9.56
C PRO A 604 -24.66 2.55 10.74
N ASN A 605 -25.53 3.34 11.30
CA ASN A 605 -25.33 4.08 12.55
C ASN A 605 -25.06 3.18 13.76
N TRP A 606 -25.36 1.88 13.69
CA TRP A 606 -25.07 0.90 14.74
C TRP A 606 -23.84 0.02 14.45
N LEU A 607 -23.19 0.21 13.33
CA LEU A 607 -21.99 -0.59 12.95
C LEU A 607 -20.89 -0.50 14.02
N TRP A 608 -20.70 0.68 14.60
CA TRP A 608 -19.73 0.90 15.68
C TRP A 608 -19.98 -0.01 16.89
N LEU A 609 -21.24 -0.30 17.22
CA LEU A 609 -21.60 -1.18 18.34
C LEU A 609 -21.21 -2.63 18.03
N ALA A 610 -21.46 -3.09 16.79
CA ALA A 610 -21.05 -4.40 16.34
C ALA A 610 -19.51 -4.57 16.36
N GLU A 611 -18.80 -3.60 15.83
CA GLU A 611 -17.32 -3.59 15.80
C GLU A 611 -16.74 -3.55 17.21
N TYR A 612 -17.32 -2.75 18.09
CA TYR A 612 -16.89 -2.68 19.48
C TYR A 612 -17.09 -4.02 20.20
N LEU A 613 -18.27 -4.60 20.13
CA LEU A 613 -18.55 -5.90 20.75
C LEU A 613 -17.63 -6.98 20.18
N GLN A 614 -17.35 -6.94 18.89
CA GLN A 614 -16.41 -7.85 18.23
C GLN A 614 -14.97 -7.64 18.71
N SER A 615 -14.54 -6.40 18.93
CA SER A 615 -13.20 -6.09 19.42
C SER A 615 -12.94 -6.61 20.82
N ILE A 616 -13.96 -6.58 21.67
CA ILE A 616 -13.87 -7.06 23.07
C ILE A 616 -14.04 -8.58 23.12
N CYS A 617 -14.97 -9.14 22.37
CA CYS A 617 -15.39 -10.53 22.48
C CYS A 617 -14.72 -11.44 21.44
N GLY A 618 -13.92 -10.88 20.52
CA GLY A 618 -13.40 -11.60 19.37
C GLY A 618 -14.49 -11.93 18.34
N THR A 619 -14.18 -12.82 17.40
CA THR A 619 -15.16 -13.22 16.36
C THR A 619 -16.35 -13.90 17.00
N ILE A 620 -17.52 -13.28 16.93
CA ILE A 620 -18.76 -13.80 17.48
C ILE A 620 -19.46 -14.59 16.38
N SER A 621 -19.38 -15.93 16.46
CA SER A 621 -20.07 -16.84 15.54
C SER A 621 -21.37 -17.41 16.11
N ASP A 622 -21.67 -17.16 17.39
CA ASP A 622 -22.87 -17.67 18.07
C ASP A 622 -23.83 -16.53 18.39
N VAL A 623 -25.00 -16.57 17.80
CA VAL A 623 -26.11 -15.63 18.02
C VAL A 623 -26.46 -15.43 19.51
N LYS A 624 -26.33 -16.48 20.31
CA LYS A 624 -26.60 -16.37 21.75
C LYS A 624 -25.57 -15.50 22.46
N VAL A 625 -24.32 -15.57 22.03
CA VAL A 625 -23.25 -14.73 22.58
C VAL A 625 -23.47 -13.26 22.17
N TRP A 626 -23.87 -13.00 20.95
CA TRP A 626 -24.27 -11.69 20.47
C TRP A 626 -25.39 -11.08 21.35
N ARG A 627 -26.44 -11.81 21.55
CA ARG A 627 -27.59 -11.41 22.39
C ARG A 627 -27.15 -11.04 23.82
N TYR A 628 -26.32 -11.88 24.44
CA TYR A 628 -25.81 -11.59 25.79
C TYR A 628 -24.93 -10.34 25.83
N ASN A 629 -24.14 -10.12 24.83
CA ASN A 629 -23.26 -8.97 24.76
C ASN A 629 -24.04 -7.66 24.56
N LEU A 630 -25.03 -7.66 23.69
CA LEU A 630 -25.95 -6.53 23.52
C LEU A 630 -26.71 -6.23 24.80
N TYR A 631 -27.25 -7.27 25.47
CA TYR A 631 -27.90 -7.12 26.72
C TYR A 631 -27.00 -6.52 27.81
N ALA A 632 -25.80 -7.03 27.97
CA ALA A 632 -24.84 -6.55 28.93
C ALA A 632 -24.46 -5.09 28.65
N PHE A 633 -24.25 -4.73 27.39
CA PHE A 633 -23.93 -3.39 26.98
C PHE A 633 -25.02 -2.39 27.36
N PHE A 634 -26.28 -2.65 26.96
CA PHE A 634 -27.37 -1.69 27.22
C PHE A 634 -27.82 -1.64 28.67
N ASN A 635 -27.62 -2.68 29.43
CA ASN A 635 -27.94 -2.66 30.87
C ASN A 635 -26.79 -2.21 31.76
N ALA A 636 -25.66 -1.84 31.19
CA ALA A 636 -24.46 -1.45 31.95
C ALA A 636 -24.10 -2.50 33.03
N THR A 637 -24.23 -3.79 32.70
CA THR A 637 -24.01 -4.88 33.66
C THR A 637 -22.54 -5.25 33.82
N ASP A 638 -21.63 -4.54 33.18
CA ASP A 638 -20.18 -4.74 33.21
C ASP A 638 -19.72 -6.17 32.83
N GLN A 639 -20.58 -6.94 32.17
CA GLN A 639 -20.28 -8.32 31.80
C GLN A 639 -20.63 -8.63 30.36
N VAL A 640 -19.60 -8.88 29.57
CA VAL A 640 -19.70 -9.33 28.20
C VAL A 640 -19.12 -10.75 28.10
N ARG A 641 -19.83 -11.68 27.45
CA ARG A 641 -19.36 -13.05 27.28
C ARG A 641 -18.64 -13.23 25.96
N TYR A 642 -17.40 -13.72 26.02
CA TYR A 642 -16.73 -14.22 24.85
C TYR A 642 -17.34 -15.51 24.31
N GLN A 643 -17.12 -15.77 23.05
CA GLN A 643 -17.47 -17.05 22.40
C GLN A 643 -16.85 -18.27 23.12
N SER A 644 -15.69 -18.11 23.72
CA SER A 644 -14.99 -19.13 24.52
C SER A 644 -15.62 -19.38 25.90
N GLY A 645 -16.67 -18.65 26.27
CA GLY A 645 -17.26 -18.72 27.62
C GLY A 645 -16.57 -17.84 28.65
N THR A 646 -15.52 -17.12 28.30
CA THR A 646 -14.85 -16.16 29.19
C THR A 646 -15.73 -14.93 29.37
N ILE A 647 -15.84 -14.43 30.60
CA ILE A 647 -16.56 -13.21 30.94
C ILE A 647 -15.56 -12.06 31.05
N VAL A 648 -15.86 -10.96 30.39
CA VAL A 648 -15.10 -9.69 30.49
C VAL A 648 -16.00 -8.64 31.09
N ASN A 649 -15.47 -7.87 31.98
CA ASN A 649 -16.21 -6.74 32.55
C ASN A 649 -16.06 -5.54 31.62
N VAL A 650 -17.17 -5.11 31.02
CA VAL A 650 -17.26 -3.95 30.14
C VAL A 650 -18.62 -3.30 30.38
N SER A 651 -18.65 -1.99 30.59
CA SER A 651 -19.89 -1.24 30.72
C SER A 651 -19.99 -0.13 29.70
N CYS A 652 -21.19 0.34 29.43
CA CYS A 652 -21.42 1.54 28.64
C CYS A 652 -20.73 2.80 29.24
N ALA A 653 -20.47 2.80 30.53
CA ALA A 653 -19.76 3.89 31.20
C ALA A 653 -18.29 3.97 30.77
N ASP A 654 -17.71 2.88 30.26
CA ASP A 654 -16.34 2.84 29.75
C ASP A 654 -16.22 3.50 28.37
N PHE A 655 -17.33 3.85 27.74
CA PHE A 655 -17.40 4.69 26.56
C PHE A 655 -17.33 6.17 26.89
N THR A 656 -16.27 6.59 27.51
CA THR A 656 -15.97 8.02 27.64
C THR A 656 -15.20 8.48 26.40
N GLU A 657 -15.32 9.75 26.05
CA GLU A 657 -14.61 10.36 24.90
C GLU A 657 -13.11 10.06 24.85
N ALA A 658 -12.50 9.80 25.99
CA ALA A 658 -11.06 9.51 26.12
C ALA A 658 -10.66 8.07 25.75
N GLY A 659 -11.60 7.14 25.61
CA GLY A 659 -11.32 5.72 25.42
C GLY A 659 -11.77 5.12 24.09
N MET A 660 -12.43 5.90 23.22
CA MET A 660 -12.87 5.39 21.92
C MET A 660 -11.74 5.38 20.90
N PRO A 661 -11.55 4.27 20.16
CA PRO A 661 -10.66 4.29 19.02
C PRO A 661 -11.08 5.38 18.01
N GLU A 662 -10.14 6.14 17.51
CA GLU A 662 -10.37 7.23 16.56
C GLU A 662 -11.13 6.77 15.29
N ALA A 663 -10.96 5.50 14.90
CA ALA A 663 -11.66 4.88 13.77
C ALA A 663 -13.18 4.75 13.97
N TRP A 664 -13.68 4.77 15.19
CA TRP A 664 -15.12 4.68 15.50
C TRP A 664 -15.76 6.06 15.66
N GLY A 665 -14.93 7.09 15.76
CA GLY A 665 -15.36 8.47 15.98
C GLY A 665 -16.49 8.91 15.06
N PRO A 666 -16.41 8.79 13.72
CA PRO A 666 -17.45 9.29 12.82
C PRO A 666 -18.81 8.62 13.02
N ALA A 667 -18.85 7.29 13.13
CA ALA A 667 -20.10 6.55 13.30
C ALA A 667 -20.72 6.79 14.69
N TYR A 668 -19.90 6.79 15.74
CA TYR A 668 -20.33 7.08 17.10
C TYR A 668 -20.81 8.53 17.25
N GLN A 669 -20.10 9.48 16.65
CA GLN A 669 -20.47 10.88 16.64
C GLN A 669 -21.76 11.12 15.84
N ALA A 670 -21.94 10.42 14.72
CA ALA A 670 -23.20 10.45 13.97
C ALA A 670 -24.35 9.90 14.80
N ALA A 671 -24.16 8.76 15.51
CA ALA A 671 -25.14 8.19 16.41
C ALA A 671 -25.50 9.12 17.57
N LYS A 672 -24.53 9.91 18.05
CA LYS A 672 -24.73 10.91 19.12
C LYS A 672 -25.16 12.29 18.60
N GLY A 673 -25.33 12.46 17.30
CA GLY A 673 -25.62 13.77 16.70
C GLY A 673 -24.49 14.80 16.82
N MET A 674 -23.28 14.38 17.10
CA MET A 674 -22.12 15.27 17.18
C MET A 674 -21.66 15.68 15.79
N ILE A 675 -21.38 16.97 15.58
CA ILE A 675 -20.78 17.46 14.36
C ILE A 675 -19.27 17.44 14.52
N THR A 676 -18.60 16.70 13.65
CA THR A 676 -17.15 16.82 13.46
C THR A 676 -16.88 17.52 12.15
N LEU A 677 -15.95 18.46 12.18
CA LEU A 677 -15.45 19.11 10.97
C LEU A 677 -14.30 18.25 10.43
N PRO A 678 -14.48 17.54 9.31
CA PRO A 678 -13.46 16.64 8.80
C PRO A 678 -12.22 17.43 8.35
N GLU A 679 -11.06 16.89 8.61
CA GLU A 679 -9.80 17.42 8.07
C GLU A 679 -9.59 17.04 6.60
N ARG A 680 -10.34 16.05 6.12
CA ARG A 680 -10.35 15.57 4.74
C ARG A 680 -11.71 14.99 4.37
N VAL A 681 -12.12 15.17 3.12
CA VAL A 681 -13.35 14.56 2.58
C VAL A 681 -13.03 13.71 1.35
N THR A 682 -13.56 12.50 1.32
CA THR A 682 -13.36 11.53 0.22
C THR A 682 -14.58 11.44 -0.72
N SER A 683 -15.68 12.10 -0.34
CA SER A 683 -16.89 12.26 -1.12
C SER A 683 -17.35 13.70 -1.03
N GLU A 684 -18.37 14.09 -1.80
CA GLU A 684 -19.02 15.39 -1.60
C GLU A 684 -19.49 15.50 -0.15
N TYR A 685 -19.11 16.58 0.52
CA TYR A 685 -19.43 16.84 1.92
C TYR A 685 -20.32 18.08 2.03
N THR A 686 -21.51 17.90 2.56
CA THR A 686 -22.44 19.01 2.86
C THR A 686 -21.94 19.76 4.09
N LEU A 687 -21.74 21.06 3.96
CA LEU A 687 -21.21 21.90 5.01
C LEU A 687 -22.24 22.10 6.13
N PRO A 688 -21.86 22.01 7.40
CA PRO A 688 -22.78 22.15 8.52
C PRO A 688 -23.34 23.57 8.62
N THR A 689 -24.62 23.67 8.96
CA THR A 689 -25.33 24.96 9.12
C THR A 689 -25.75 25.26 10.56
N ASN A 690 -25.56 24.30 11.46
CA ASN A 690 -25.97 24.36 12.85
C ASN A 690 -24.83 24.73 13.82
N ILE A 691 -23.90 25.56 13.36
CA ILE A 691 -22.89 26.18 14.23
C ILE A 691 -23.44 27.44 14.88
N THR A 692 -22.95 27.78 16.05
CA THR A 692 -23.42 28.93 16.84
C THR A 692 -22.27 29.87 17.19
N HIS A 693 -22.59 31.13 17.43
CA HIS A 693 -21.62 32.08 17.95
C HIS A 693 -21.97 32.42 19.41
N PRO A 694 -21.01 32.40 20.36
CA PRO A 694 -21.27 32.68 21.76
C PRO A 694 -21.96 34.03 22.04
N ASP A 695 -21.64 35.04 21.23
CA ASP A 695 -22.23 36.36 21.31
C ASP A 695 -23.55 36.52 20.53
N GLY A 696 -24.09 35.39 20.02
CA GLY A 696 -25.42 35.36 19.37
C GLY A 696 -25.47 35.89 17.95
N TYR A 697 -24.36 36.04 17.25
CA TYR A 697 -24.36 36.43 15.84
C TYR A 697 -24.99 35.35 14.96
N PRO A 698 -25.96 35.68 14.06
CA PRO A 698 -26.53 34.69 13.15
C PRO A 698 -25.52 34.17 12.14
N PHE A 699 -25.55 32.86 11.91
CA PHE A 699 -24.67 32.19 10.93
C PHE A 699 -25.18 32.48 9.50
N LEU A 700 -24.31 33.02 8.66
CA LEU A 700 -24.63 33.35 7.27
C LEU A 700 -24.21 32.25 6.29
N GLY A 701 -23.21 31.41 6.65
CA GLY A 701 -22.74 30.34 5.80
C GLY A 701 -21.22 30.23 5.74
N TRP A 702 -20.74 29.45 4.76
CA TRP A 702 -19.33 29.16 4.55
C TRP A 702 -18.79 29.79 3.27
N TRP A 703 -17.54 30.24 3.31
CA TRP A 703 -16.80 30.78 2.16
C TRP A 703 -15.39 30.19 2.12
N ASP A 704 -14.80 30.12 0.94
CA ASP A 704 -13.40 29.66 0.73
C ASP A 704 -12.38 30.80 0.87
N ASN A 705 -12.82 31.97 1.27
CA ASN A 705 -11.95 33.13 1.46
C ASN A 705 -12.38 33.98 2.65
N ALA A 706 -11.40 34.60 3.31
CA ALA A 706 -11.59 35.39 4.53
C ALA A 706 -12.31 36.76 4.27
N THR A 707 -12.54 37.15 3.05
CA THR A 707 -13.22 38.41 2.69
C THR A 707 -14.68 38.21 2.38
N PHE A 708 -15.16 36.97 2.36
CA PHE A 708 -16.56 36.60 2.06
C PHE A 708 -17.05 37.14 0.71
N ILE A 709 -16.14 37.28 -0.26
CA ILE A 709 -16.44 37.72 -1.62
C ILE A 709 -16.65 36.48 -2.50
N GLY A 710 -17.71 36.48 -3.31
CA GLY A 710 -18.04 35.32 -4.16
C GLY A 710 -19.28 34.58 -3.69
N GLU A 711 -19.43 33.34 -4.13
CA GLU A 711 -20.60 32.53 -3.79
C GLU A 711 -20.42 31.84 -2.43
N GLN A 712 -21.51 31.73 -1.68
CA GLN A 712 -21.59 30.93 -0.47
C GLN A 712 -21.47 29.44 -0.82
N LEU A 713 -20.71 28.72 -0.06
CA LEU A 713 -20.55 27.28 -0.22
C LEU A 713 -21.55 26.51 0.66
N TYR A 714 -22.21 25.51 0.08
CA TYR A 714 -23.15 24.61 0.76
C TYR A 714 -22.60 23.18 0.87
N SER A 715 -21.71 22.81 -0.04
CA SER A 715 -20.96 21.55 -0.02
C SER A 715 -19.57 21.77 -0.61
N ILE A 716 -18.69 20.83 -0.34
CA ILE A 716 -17.36 20.73 -0.96
C ILE A 716 -17.23 19.39 -1.64
N PRO A 717 -16.62 19.32 -2.84
CA PRO A 717 -16.43 18.06 -3.54
C PRO A 717 -15.42 17.16 -2.83
N ALA A 718 -15.41 15.89 -3.19
CA ALA A 718 -14.38 14.95 -2.72
C ALA A 718 -12.96 15.50 -2.94
N TYR A 719 -12.10 15.29 -1.96
CA TYR A 719 -10.68 15.70 -1.97
C TYR A 719 -10.44 17.23 -2.09
N TRP A 720 -11.44 18.03 -1.73
CA TRP A 720 -11.29 19.47 -1.68
C TRP A 720 -10.19 19.87 -0.69
N LYS A 721 -9.38 20.84 -1.07
CA LYS A 721 -8.28 21.40 -0.25
C LYS A 721 -8.45 22.92 -0.15
N GLY A 722 -8.34 23.42 1.04
CA GLY A 722 -8.43 24.87 1.26
C GLY A 722 -8.84 25.23 2.68
N THR A 723 -9.17 26.49 2.86
CA THR A 723 -9.66 27.02 4.13
C THR A 723 -11.12 27.44 3.98
N LEU A 724 -11.97 26.94 4.86
CA LEU A 724 -13.38 27.32 4.96
C LEU A 724 -13.57 28.29 6.10
N TYR A 725 -14.20 29.40 5.82
CA TYR A 725 -14.44 30.48 6.77
C TYR A 725 -15.94 30.59 7.06
N ALA A 726 -16.31 30.49 8.34
CA ALA A 726 -17.65 30.80 8.81
C ALA A 726 -17.91 32.31 8.76
N ASN A 727 -19.03 32.74 8.21
CA ASN A 727 -19.44 34.13 8.19
C ASN A 727 -20.65 34.37 9.13
N TRP A 728 -20.62 35.43 9.87
CA TRP A 728 -21.62 35.78 10.87
C TRP A 728 -22.21 37.20 10.59
N GLU A 729 -23.50 37.34 10.69
CA GLU A 729 -24.16 38.62 10.43
C GLU A 729 -23.72 39.67 11.48
N GLY A 730 -23.15 40.77 10.99
CA GLY A 730 -22.68 41.87 11.84
C GLY A 730 -21.33 41.60 12.58
N TYR A 731 -20.73 40.43 12.42
CA TYR A 731 -19.42 40.11 12.97
C TYR A 731 -18.30 40.52 12.01
N ASN A 732 -17.34 41.27 12.49
CA ASN A 732 -16.15 41.65 11.73
C ASN A 732 -14.93 41.05 12.33
N PRO A 733 -14.37 39.96 11.78
CA PRO A 733 -13.21 39.27 12.30
C PRO A 733 -11.94 40.13 12.36
N SER A 734 -11.92 41.26 11.63
CA SER A 734 -10.77 42.18 11.62
C SER A 734 -10.64 43.02 12.89
N THR A 735 -11.65 43.03 13.79
CA THR A 735 -11.58 43.79 15.05
C THR A 735 -10.94 43.01 16.23
N ASN A 736 -10.71 41.71 16.10
CA ASN A 736 -10.18 40.86 17.19
C ASN A 736 -8.82 40.20 16.87
N ILE A 737 -8.07 40.69 15.89
CA ILE A 737 -6.68 40.30 15.76
C ILE A 737 -5.85 41.36 16.53
N ASP A 738 -5.64 41.13 17.80
CA ASP A 738 -4.52 41.72 18.54
C ASP A 738 -3.21 41.11 18.01
N VAL A 739 -2.86 41.41 16.77
CA VAL A 739 -1.51 41.21 16.28
C VAL A 739 -0.68 42.32 16.94
N VAL A 740 -0.11 42.01 18.06
CA VAL A 740 0.92 42.87 18.69
C VAL A 740 2.16 42.75 17.81
N LEU A 741 2.20 43.54 16.73
CA LEU A 741 3.44 43.81 16.02
C LEU A 741 4.36 44.54 17.00
N ASP A 742 5.47 43.94 17.39
CA ASP A 742 6.50 44.64 18.18
C ASP A 742 7.19 45.64 17.25
N ILE A 743 6.73 46.89 17.32
CA ILE A 743 7.26 48.00 16.51
C ILE A 743 8.76 48.25 16.75
N ASN A 744 9.35 47.69 17.81
CA ASN A 744 10.79 47.77 18.10
C ASN A 744 11.63 46.66 17.44
N GLN A 745 11.01 45.67 16.83
CA GLN A 745 11.68 44.61 16.10
C GLN A 745 11.78 44.92 14.60
N PRO A 746 12.89 44.56 13.91
CA PRO A 746 13.01 44.74 12.49
C PRO A 746 11.90 44.05 11.73
N MET A 747 11.22 44.79 10.85
CA MET A 747 10.16 44.25 10.01
C MET A 747 10.39 44.60 8.53
N GLU A 748 9.94 43.69 7.66
CA GLU A 748 9.94 43.90 6.22
C GLU A 748 8.48 43.95 5.73
N ILE A 749 8.14 44.96 4.94
CA ILE A 749 6.79 45.18 4.46
C ILE A 749 6.79 44.97 2.95
N TYR A 750 5.80 44.23 2.45
CA TYR A 750 5.66 43.91 1.03
C TYR A 750 4.23 44.24 0.56
N ASP A 751 4.08 44.66 -0.69
CA ASP A 751 2.76 44.70 -1.32
C ASP A 751 2.31 43.27 -1.73
N LEU A 752 1.05 43.13 -2.17
CA LEU A 752 0.49 41.83 -2.58
C LEU A 752 1.19 41.22 -3.82
N MET A 753 2.03 41.98 -4.52
CA MET A 753 2.86 41.49 -5.62
C MET A 753 4.29 41.09 -5.16
N GLY A 754 4.53 41.05 -3.85
CA GLY A 754 5.81 40.68 -3.27
C GLY A 754 6.89 41.75 -3.39
N ARG A 755 6.57 43.00 -3.76
CA ARG A 755 7.53 44.10 -3.83
C ARG A 755 7.71 44.70 -2.45
N ARG A 756 8.96 44.85 -2.02
CA ARG A 756 9.28 45.43 -0.72
C ARG A 756 8.95 46.92 -0.69
N ILE A 757 8.29 47.36 0.36
CA ILE A 757 7.90 48.74 0.62
C ILE A 757 8.89 49.33 1.62
N THR A 758 9.44 50.50 1.32
CA THR A 758 10.44 51.17 2.12
C THR A 758 9.86 52.22 3.09
N SER A 759 8.58 52.48 2.99
CA SER A 759 7.88 53.40 3.90
C SER A 759 7.59 52.75 5.24
N SER A 760 7.61 53.54 6.32
CA SER A 760 7.25 53.03 7.64
C SER A 760 5.74 52.70 7.70
N ILE A 761 5.37 51.74 8.55
CA ILE A 761 4.00 51.21 8.70
C ILE A 761 2.96 52.32 8.98
N GLU A 762 3.40 53.44 9.58
CA GLU A 762 2.56 54.56 9.96
C GLU A 762 2.00 55.35 8.74
N TYR A 763 2.71 55.29 7.59
CA TYR A 763 2.38 56.05 6.38
C TYR A 763 1.66 55.19 5.30
N LEU A 764 1.32 53.94 5.63
CA LEU A 764 0.56 53.07 4.72
C LEU A 764 -0.95 53.39 4.83
N SER A 765 -1.64 53.54 3.73
CA SER A 765 -3.09 53.78 3.73
C SER A 765 -3.77 53.00 2.62
N GLY A 766 -4.90 52.38 2.94
CA GLY A 766 -5.94 51.91 2.00
C GLY A 766 -5.62 50.66 1.20
N THR A 767 -4.62 49.83 1.62
CA THR A 767 -4.24 48.61 0.90
C THR A 767 -3.82 47.48 1.87
N VAL A 768 -3.81 46.26 1.35
CA VAL A 768 -3.36 45.09 2.09
C VAL A 768 -1.85 44.96 1.91
N PHE A 769 -1.13 44.74 3.01
CA PHE A 769 0.32 44.55 3.02
C PHE A 769 0.69 43.22 3.69
N ILE A 770 1.80 42.65 3.29
CA ILE A 770 2.43 41.53 3.96
C ILE A 770 3.58 42.05 4.83
N VAL A 771 3.52 41.80 6.12
CA VAL A 771 4.57 42.19 7.06
C VAL A 771 5.28 40.95 7.52
N LYS A 772 6.60 40.88 7.31
CA LYS A 772 7.47 39.81 7.82
C LYS A 772 8.27 40.35 8.99
N GLN A 773 8.15 39.67 10.15
CA GLN A 773 8.91 39.99 11.35
C GLN A 773 9.52 38.69 11.93
N GLY A 774 10.82 38.53 11.77
CA GLY A 774 11.51 37.27 12.07
C GLY A 774 11.01 36.15 11.18
N ASN A 775 10.57 35.03 11.76
CA ASN A 775 9.98 33.89 11.06
C ASN A 775 8.45 34.01 10.86
N ASN A 776 7.84 35.06 11.36
CA ASN A 776 6.39 35.26 11.29
C ASN A 776 6.03 36.16 10.11
N ILE A 777 4.95 35.81 9.41
CA ILE A 777 4.39 36.59 8.29
C ILE A 777 2.97 36.98 8.66
N PHE A 778 2.68 38.26 8.60
CA PHE A 778 1.40 38.84 8.95
C PHE A 778 0.79 39.56 7.74
N LYS A 779 -0.54 39.53 7.64
CA LYS A 779 -1.28 40.37 6.72
C LYS A 779 -1.74 41.62 7.45
N LEU A 780 -1.31 42.78 7.01
CA LEU A 780 -1.74 44.08 7.53
C LEU A 780 -2.72 44.71 6.56
N ILE A 781 -3.89 45.09 7.06
CA ILE A 781 -4.86 45.89 6.32
C ILE A 781 -4.90 47.27 6.99
N LYS A 782 -4.63 48.34 6.21
CA LYS A 782 -4.69 49.71 6.69
C LYS A 782 -5.62 50.55 5.82
#